data_b190ad8069283908074b1c1dde090d43
#
_entry.id   b190ad8069283908074b1c1dde090d43
#
_cell.length_a   1.000
_cell.length_b   1.000
_cell.length_c   1.000
_cell.angle_alpha   90.00
_cell.angle_beta   90.00
_cell.angle_gamma   90.00
#
_symmetry.space_group_name_H-M   'P 1'
#
loop_
_entity.id
_entity.type
_entity.pdbx_description
1 polymer ?
#
loop_
_entity_poly.entity_id
_entity_poly.type
_entity_poly.pdbx_seq_one_letter_code
_entity_poly.pdbx_strand_id
1 'polypeptide(L)'
;MTETATLDRARKALEDHAWQDAYDDFAEAAAEGSLAAEDLELFAEAAWWTARPKECIDGLEQAYAAHSRDGNPRRAAYMALMLADRFDEQQRSAQATAWFQRAARLLEPEPESVEHGYLELALGKTSGDFEDRMQHGTATLDIGTRFGDRDLQAYGLLLQGTALISQARVDEGMALIEEATVAAVGGELTPMATGVVYCMTIIVCRDLADYRRAAEWTEATTRWCERQSISGFPGHCRVRRAEIMRLRGAFADAEAEARRAVQELTAFGELWIAALGFHEIGEIRLRMGDLEGAEEAFAQAHQGGNDAQPGLALLQLARGRIVAARSSIRAALADQPLALTRARLLPAQVEIALAAHDVAEAREAAEELRGIASTYDAPLWHASSHQALGAVLTYEDDPQGAILELRRAIRHWTEADLPFETAQARRWLALAHRAGGDEESATLELRAALATFQQLGAALEADRCEEIIRAGEEQQAGRRIARTFMFTDIVGSTNLLETIGDEAWEGVVRWHDETLRSVIETHHGDIVHSTGDGFFAAFDDATAAATSAVAIQRRLAEHRRQHGFAPQVRIGLHSAEATVVADDYAGLGVHEAARVGALAEGGEILTTCETVEAEGIPFPLSNERAVSLKGLGQPVRVVSVEWRG
;
A
#
# COMPACT_ATOMS: atom_id res chain seq x y z
N MET A 1 -1.14 13.08 61.96
CA MET A 1 -0.05 12.08 61.80
C MET A 1 1.25 12.85 61.81
N THR A 2 2.37 12.27 62.19
CA THR A 2 3.65 12.98 62.14
C THR A 2 4.12 13.06 60.68
N GLU A 3 4.73 14.17 60.29
CA GLU A 3 5.33 14.43 58.98
C GLU A 3 6.14 13.22 58.45
N THR A 4 6.92 12.60 59.31
CA THR A 4 7.70 11.38 59.04
C THR A 4 6.80 10.22 58.58
N ALA A 5 5.62 10.02 59.19
CA ALA A 5 4.72 8.92 58.83
C ALA A 5 4.03 9.14 57.48
N THR A 6 3.79 10.39 57.07
CA THR A 6 3.24 10.75 55.76
C THR A 6 4.27 10.49 54.66
N LEU A 7 5.54 10.91 54.87
CA LEU A 7 6.63 10.67 53.94
C LEU A 7 6.94 9.17 53.76
N ASP A 8 6.91 8.37 54.84
CA ASP A 8 7.12 6.93 54.74
C ASP A 8 6.00 6.23 53.94
N ARG A 9 4.74 6.70 54.06
CA ARG A 9 3.63 6.23 53.22
C ARG A 9 3.82 6.63 51.77
N ALA A 10 4.21 7.91 51.51
CA ALA A 10 4.47 8.41 50.16
C ALA A 10 5.52 7.57 49.42
N ARG A 11 6.68 7.34 50.10
CA ARG A 11 7.75 6.51 49.55
C ARG A 11 7.29 5.08 49.30
N LYS A 12 6.53 4.49 50.24
CA LYS A 12 5.97 3.14 50.07
C LYS A 12 4.96 3.06 48.92
N ALA A 13 4.08 4.03 48.77
CA ALA A 13 3.13 4.12 47.68
C ALA A 13 3.87 4.21 46.32
N LEU A 14 4.97 4.98 46.25
CA LEU A 14 5.79 5.06 45.03
C LEU A 14 6.43 3.70 44.68
N GLU A 15 7.02 3.00 45.67
CA GLU A 15 7.58 1.65 45.50
C GLU A 15 6.53 0.64 44.99
N ASP A 16 5.29 0.75 45.48
CA ASP A 16 4.16 -0.11 45.10
C ASP A 16 3.47 0.35 43.80
N HIS A 17 4.00 1.40 43.13
CA HIS A 17 3.44 2.01 41.90
C HIS A 17 2.02 2.56 42.10
N ALA A 18 1.63 2.91 43.32
CA ALA A 18 0.40 3.62 43.65
C ALA A 18 0.60 5.13 43.43
N TRP A 19 0.82 5.53 42.18
CA TRP A 19 1.32 6.85 41.77
C TRP A 19 0.48 8.01 42.31
N GLN A 20 -0.86 7.89 42.30
CA GLN A 20 -1.74 8.94 42.77
C GLN A 20 -1.65 9.08 44.32
N ASP A 21 -1.63 7.95 45.02
CA ASP A 21 -1.51 7.96 46.49
C ASP A 21 -0.15 8.55 46.91
N ALA A 22 0.92 8.17 46.18
CA ALA A 22 2.26 8.74 46.41
C ALA A 22 2.27 10.26 46.21
N TYR A 23 1.68 10.75 45.10
CA TYR A 23 1.59 12.17 44.81
C TYR A 23 0.82 12.92 45.93
N ASP A 24 -0.34 12.41 46.33
CA ASP A 24 -1.19 13.04 47.33
C ASP A 24 -0.50 13.11 48.71
N ASP A 25 0.17 12.02 49.11
CA ASP A 25 0.92 11.98 50.37
C ASP A 25 2.16 12.92 50.35
N PHE A 26 2.92 13.01 49.23
CA PHE A 26 4.00 13.98 49.08
C PHE A 26 3.49 15.43 49.09
N ALA A 27 2.35 15.70 48.45
CA ALA A 27 1.73 17.03 48.46
C ALA A 27 1.27 17.44 49.85
N GLU A 28 0.70 16.49 50.64
CA GLU A 28 0.36 16.71 52.06
C GLU A 28 1.61 17.05 52.88
N ALA A 29 2.69 16.26 52.74
CA ALA A 29 3.95 16.48 53.44
C ALA A 29 4.61 17.84 53.07
N ALA A 30 4.58 18.21 51.80
CA ALA A 30 5.09 19.49 51.28
C ALA A 30 4.32 20.70 51.84
N ALA A 31 3.03 20.54 52.14
CA ALA A 31 2.21 21.59 52.76
C ALA A 31 2.48 21.75 54.26
N GLU A 32 2.95 20.70 54.94
CA GLU A 32 3.29 20.72 56.37
C GLU A 32 4.72 21.21 56.65
N GLY A 33 5.64 21.02 55.68
CA GLY A 33 7.06 21.39 55.85
C GLY A 33 7.85 21.45 54.54
N SER A 34 9.18 21.61 54.64
CA SER A 34 10.07 21.54 53.49
C SER A 34 10.56 20.10 53.28
N LEU A 35 10.34 19.54 52.10
CA LEU A 35 10.85 18.23 51.75
C LEU A 35 12.39 18.23 51.62
N ALA A 36 13.02 17.10 51.96
CA ALA A 36 14.43 16.85 51.66
C ALA A 36 14.65 16.76 50.13
N ALA A 37 15.88 16.90 49.67
CA ALA A 37 16.21 16.89 48.25
C ALA A 37 15.76 15.59 47.57
N GLU A 38 15.97 14.45 48.22
CA GLU A 38 15.58 13.13 47.74
C GLU A 38 14.04 12.97 47.66
N ASP A 39 13.30 13.52 48.64
CA ASP A 39 11.83 13.47 48.63
C ASP A 39 11.22 14.36 47.53
N LEU A 40 11.88 15.48 47.21
CA LEU A 40 11.50 16.34 46.09
C LEU A 40 11.67 15.63 44.75
N GLU A 41 12.73 14.81 44.59
CA GLU A 41 12.89 13.96 43.40
C GLU A 41 11.74 12.97 43.26
N LEU A 42 11.42 12.23 44.35
CA LEU A 42 10.34 11.24 44.35
C LEU A 42 8.97 11.90 44.15
N PHE A 43 8.76 13.07 44.67
CA PHE A 43 7.55 13.86 44.44
C PHE A 43 7.42 14.29 42.97
N ALA A 44 8.51 14.72 42.33
CA ALA A 44 8.52 15.05 40.92
C ALA A 44 8.24 13.82 40.04
N GLU A 45 8.74 12.63 40.42
CA GLU A 45 8.44 11.39 39.77
C GLU A 45 6.94 11.01 39.89
N ALA A 46 6.36 11.09 41.09
CA ALA A 46 4.94 10.87 41.32
C ALA A 46 4.07 11.86 40.53
N ALA A 47 4.47 13.12 40.43
CA ALA A 47 3.81 14.14 39.62
C ALA A 47 3.86 13.78 38.12
N TRP A 48 4.99 13.25 37.64
CA TRP A 48 5.12 12.76 36.25
C TRP A 48 4.12 11.65 35.94
N TRP A 49 4.12 10.58 36.74
CA TRP A 49 3.24 9.41 36.52
C TRP A 49 1.76 9.72 36.68
N THR A 50 1.40 10.86 37.31
CA THR A 50 0.01 11.31 37.45
C THR A 50 -0.39 12.40 36.45
N ALA A 51 0.38 12.57 35.36
CA ALA A 51 0.16 13.56 34.30
C ALA A 51 0.08 15.01 34.79
N ARG A 52 1.03 15.37 35.66
CA ARG A 52 1.18 16.73 36.24
C ARG A 52 2.52 17.34 35.83
N PRO A 53 2.72 17.66 34.53
CA PRO A 53 4.02 18.07 34.00
C PRO A 53 4.56 19.35 34.62
N LYS A 54 3.68 20.26 34.99
CA LYS A 54 4.10 21.50 35.66
C LYS A 54 4.66 21.23 37.06
N GLU A 55 3.95 20.47 37.87
CA GLU A 55 4.35 20.07 39.21
C GLU A 55 5.62 19.21 39.20
N CYS A 56 5.79 18.38 38.18
CA CYS A 56 7.03 17.64 37.96
C CYS A 56 8.21 18.58 37.71
N ILE A 57 8.09 19.57 36.82
CA ILE A 57 9.15 20.56 36.55
C ILE A 57 9.44 21.39 37.81
N ASP A 58 8.40 21.90 38.48
CA ASP A 58 8.55 22.67 39.72
C ASP A 58 9.28 21.84 40.81
N GLY A 59 8.97 20.54 40.93
CA GLY A 59 9.63 19.61 41.84
C GLY A 59 11.10 19.35 41.48
N LEU A 60 11.40 19.12 40.20
CA LEU A 60 12.78 18.95 39.72
C LEU A 60 13.63 20.21 39.93
N GLU A 61 13.07 21.41 39.71
CA GLU A 61 13.77 22.69 40.00
C GLU A 61 14.07 22.86 41.49
N GLN A 62 13.11 22.48 42.36
CA GLN A 62 13.31 22.51 43.80
C GLN A 62 14.36 21.48 44.27
N ALA A 63 14.31 20.24 43.72
CA ALA A 63 15.31 19.21 44.01
C ALA A 63 16.71 19.65 43.55
N TYR A 64 16.81 20.21 42.35
CA TYR A 64 18.05 20.79 41.83
C TYR A 64 18.63 21.86 42.81
N ALA A 65 17.78 22.79 43.25
CA ALA A 65 18.20 23.84 44.16
C ALA A 65 18.59 23.31 45.56
N ALA A 66 17.90 22.25 46.03
CA ALA A 66 18.22 21.60 47.30
C ALA A 66 19.57 20.87 47.22
N HIS A 67 19.80 20.02 46.23
CA HIS A 67 21.09 19.33 46.03
C HIS A 67 22.25 20.30 45.82
N SER A 68 22.01 21.41 45.12
CA SER A 68 23.04 22.46 44.94
C SER A 68 23.41 23.11 46.27
N ARG A 69 22.45 23.37 47.18
CA ARG A 69 22.70 23.92 48.52
C ARG A 69 23.41 22.93 49.45
N ASP A 70 23.06 21.64 49.30
CA ASP A 70 23.60 20.58 50.15
C ASP A 70 25.01 20.12 49.67
N GLY A 71 25.54 20.74 48.63
CA GLY A 71 26.87 20.42 48.08
C GLY A 71 26.96 19.08 47.37
N ASN A 72 25.85 18.63 46.76
CA ASN A 72 25.77 17.42 45.96
C ASN A 72 25.68 17.77 44.45
N PRO A 73 26.80 18.17 43.79
CA PRO A 73 26.79 18.62 42.41
C PRO A 73 26.39 17.54 41.43
N ARG A 74 26.68 16.25 41.70
CA ARG A 74 26.33 15.12 40.82
C ARG A 74 24.83 14.98 40.76
N ARG A 75 24.15 14.92 41.90
CA ARG A 75 22.69 14.77 41.92
C ARG A 75 21.97 15.99 41.38
N ALA A 76 22.52 17.19 41.65
CA ALA A 76 22.05 18.44 41.02
C ALA A 76 22.18 18.36 39.47
N ALA A 77 23.27 17.80 38.94
CA ALA A 77 23.45 17.61 37.51
C ALA A 77 22.42 16.63 36.92
N TYR A 78 22.11 15.53 37.62
CA TYR A 78 21.06 14.62 37.22
C TYR A 78 19.70 15.30 37.13
N MET A 79 19.32 16.10 38.13
CA MET A 79 18.08 16.88 38.07
C MET A 79 18.08 17.86 36.90
N ALA A 80 19.22 18.45 36.57
CA ALA A 80 19.35 19.35 35.42
C ALA A 80 19.19 18.60 34.09
N LEU A 81 19.67 17.36 33.98
CA LEU A 81 19.42 16.51 32.81
C LEU A 81 17.94 16.14 32.67
N MET A 82 17.27 15.79 33.79
CA MET A 82 15.82 15.52 33.76
C MET A 82 15.03 16.76 33.37
N LEU A 83 15.39 17.95 33.84
CA LEU A 83 14.79 19.20 33.41
C LEU A 83 15.01 19.47 31.93
N ALA A 84 16.21 19.18 31.40
CA ALA A 84 16.50 19.31 29.98
C ALA A 84 15.56 18.42 29.15
N ASP A 85 15.40 17.13 29.51
CA ASP A 85 14.48 16.21 28.86
C ASP A 85 13.03 16.73 28.91
N ARG A 86 12.54 17.18 30.10
CA ARG A 86 11.15 17.70 30.23
C ARG A 86 10.90 18.95 29.38
N PHE A 87 11.87 19.86 29.28
CA PHE A 87 11.75 21.06 28.43
C PHE A 87 11.83 20.72 26.94
N ASP A 88 12.63 19.73 26.57
CA ASP A 88 12.71 19.27 25.17
C ASP A 88 11.39 18.63 24.69
N GLU A 89 10.77 17.76 25.50
CA GLU A 89 9.44 17.18 25.28
C GLU A 89 8.35 18.25 25.05
N GLN A 90 8.49 19.41 25.72
CA GLN A 90 7.61 20.58 25.54
C GLN A 90 8.03 21.50 24.39
N GLN A 91 9.04 21.11 23.59
CA GLN A 91 9.61 21.92 22.48
C GLN A 91 10.19 23.28 22.94
N ARG A 92 10.64 23.37 24.19
CA ARG A 92 11.28 24.54 24.78
C ARG A 92 12.81 24.41 24.68
N SER A 93 13.32 24.28 23.45
CA SER A 93 14.71 23.92 23.16
C SER A 93 15.76 24.84 23.80
N ALA A 94 15.47 26.14 23.92
CA ALA A 94 16.41 27.07 24.59
C ALA A 94 16.62 26.75 26.07
N GLN A 95 15.54 26.35 26.77
CA GLN A 95 15.61 25.97 28.19
C GLN A 95 16.23 24.59 28.35
N ALA A 96 15.86 23.64 27.49
CA ALA A 96 16.49 22.31 27.44
C ALA A 96 18.01 22.44 27.29
N THR A 97 18.48 23.23 26.32
CA THR A 97 19.91 23.49 26.10
C THR A 97 20.58 24.12 27.30
N ALA A 98 19.93 25.11 27.96
CA ALA A 98 20.48 25.78 29.13
C ALA A 98 20.67 24.81 30.31
N TRP A 99 19.68 23.96 30.59
CA TRP A 99 19.76 22.97 31.65
C TRP A 99 20.80 21.88 31.34
N PHE A 100 20.86 21.39 30.11
CA PHE A 100 21.89 20.44 29.66
C PHE A 100 23.31 20.99 29.88
N GLN A 101 23.59 22.22 29.41
CA GLN A 101 24.89 22.86 29.61
C GLN A 101 25.21 23.07 31.09
N ARG A 102 24.19 23.28 31.91
CA ARG A 102 24.38 23.42 33.37
C ARG A 102 24.78 22.08 33.99
N ALA A 103 24.14 20.98 33.59
CA ALA A 103 24.52 19.65 34.03
C ALA A 103 25.97 19.31 33.67
N ALA A 104 26.37 19.54 32.40
CA ALA A 104 27.73 19.31 31.95
C ALA A 104 28.77 20.06 32.76
N ARG A 105 28.54 21.37 33.06
CA ARG A 105 29.44 22.17 33.89
C ARG A 105 29.52 21.69 35.33
N LEU A 106 28.47 21.11 35.91
CA LEU A 106 28.50 20.58 37.26
C LEU A 106 29.29 19.27 37.35
N LEU A 107 29.27 18.45 36.29
CA LEU A 107 29.98 17.18 36.25
C LEU A 107 31.45 17.31 35.85
N GLU A 108 31.84 18.37 35.13
CA GLU A 108 33.20 18.55 34.63
C GLU A 108 34.31 18.43 35.74
N PRO A 109 34.15 19.01 36.94
CA PRO A 109 35.14 18.87 38.02
C PRO A 109 34.98 17.58 38.83
N GLU A 110 33.91 16.82 38.65
CA GLU A 110 33.59 15.65 39.46
C GLU A 110 34.30 14.37 38.93
N PRO A 111 34.72 13.46 39.82
CA PRO A 111 35.13 12.14 39.39
C PRO A 111 33.97 11.42 38.71
N GLU A 112 34.32 10.53 37.77
CA GLU A 112 33.32 9.75 37.03
C GLU A 112 32.30 9.07 37.95
N SER A 113 31.06 9.13 37.57
CA SER A 113 29.90 8.62 38.33
C SER A 113 28.77 8.23 37.38
N VAL A 114 27.70 7.66 37.92
CA VAL A 114 26.49 7.28 37.16
C VAL A 114 25.93 8.45 36.36
N GLU A 115 25.94 9.66 36.94
CA GLU A 115 25.40 10.86 36.28
C GLU A 115 26.19 11.27 35.03
N HIS A 116 27.47 10.92 34.93
CA HIS A 116 28.21 11.06 33.67
C HIS A 116 27.68 10.15 32.59
N GLY A 117 27.20 8.95 32.95
CA GLY A 117 26.54 8.03 32.00
C GLY A 117 25.23 8.62 31.43
N TYR A 118 24.46 9.30 32.28
CA TYR A 118 23.25 10.01 31.82
C TYR A 118 23.58 11.24 30.96
N LEU A 119 24.73 11.90 31.19
CA LEU A 119 25.22 12.97 30.32
C LEU A 119 25.61 12.41 28.93
N GLU A 120 26.34 11.28 28.89
CA GLU A 120 26.69 10.60 27.66
C GLU A 120 25.43 10.15 26.89
N LEU A 121 24.43 9.63 27.60
CA LEU A 121 23.13 9.29 27.03
C LEU A 121 22.46 10.50 26.34
N ALA A 122 22.44 11.65 27.02
CA ALA A 122 21.86 12.87 26.48
C ALA A 122 22.61 13.39 25.24
N LEU A 123 23.95 13.29 25.22
CA LEU A 123 24.78 13.59 24.03
C LEU A 123 24.46 12.66 22.87
N GLY A 124 24.38 11.35 23.14
CA GLY A 124 24.07 10.36 22.11
C GLY A 124 22.67 10.52 21.51
N LYS A 125 21.66 10.89 22.32
CA LYS A 125 20.29 11.17 21.84
C LYS A 125 20.25 12.36 20.86
N THR A 126 21.05 13.38 21.11
CA THR A 126 21.05 14.63 20.31
C THR A 126 22.03 14.61 19.14
N SER A 127 22.92 13.60 19.07
CA SER A 127 23.88 13.48 17.97
C SER A 127 23.19 13.14 16.66
N GLY A 128 23.43 13.93 15.61
CA GLY A 128 23.04 13.66 14.23
C GLY A 128 23.99 12.70 13.51
N ASP A 129 25.18 12.45 14.05
CA ASP A 129 26.18 11.55 13.49
C ASP A 129 26.10 10.16 14.10
N PHE A 130 26.18 9.11 13.27
CA PHE A 130 26.05 7.74 13.72
C PHE A 130 27.25 7.22 14.48
N GLU A 131 28.44 7.70 14.15
CA GLU A 131 29.70 7.34 14.79
C GLU A 131 29.80 7.95 16.18
N ASP A 132 29.44 9.24 16.29
CA ASP A 132 29.32 9.91 17.60
C ASP A 132 28.26 9.24 18.49
N ARG A 133 27.09 8.89 17.93
CA ARG A 133 26.05 8.16 18.65
C ARG A 133 26.55 6.81 19.16
N MET A 134 27.33 6.08 18.36
CA MET A 134 27.96 4.82 18.75
C MET A 134 28.95 5.01 19.89
N GLN A 135 29.80 6.07 19.84
CA GLN A 135 30.75 6.39 20.90
C GLN A 135 30.04 6.70 22.22
N HIS A 136 29.04 7.59 22.19
CA HIS A 136 28.25 7.93 23.36
C HIS A 136 27.47 6.72 23.91
N GLY A 137 26.92 5.86 23.04
CA GLY A 137 26.26 4.61 23.44
C GLY A 137 27.22 3.65 24.12
N THR A 138 28.46 3.56 23.64
CA THR A 138 29.51 2.73 24.26
C THR A 138 29.90 3.30 25.63
N ALA A 139 30.12 4.61 25.74
CA ALA A 139 30.42 5.25 27.01
C ALA A 139 29.29 5.08 28.04
N THR A 140 28.04 5.23 27.60
CA THR A 140 26.84 5.01 28.44
C THR A 140 26.79 3.57 28.97
N LEU A 141 27.00 2.57 28.13
CA LEU A 141 27.03 1.15 28.51
C LEU A 141 28.17 0.83 29.47
N ASP A 142 29.38 1.34 29.18
CA ASP A 142 30.58 1.11 29.98
C ASP A 142 30.44 1.70 31.40
N ILE A 143 29.91 2.92 31.51
CA ILE A 143 29.63 3.56 32.79
C ILE A 143 28.53 2.78 33.53
N GLY A 144 27.42 2.46 32.85
CA GLY A 144 26.35 1.66 33.44
C GLY A 144 26.83 0.30 33.96
N THR A 145 27.74 -0.35 33.25
CA THR A 145 28.33 -1.62 33.66
C THR A 145 29.23 -1.43 34.87
N ARG A 146 30.06 -0.41 34.85
CA ARG A 146 31.04 -0.11 35.92
C ARG A 146 30.39 0.23 37.23
N PHE A 147 29.30 0.98 37.21
CA PHE A 147 28.55 1.39 38.39
C PHE A 147 27.34 0.50 38.71
N GLY A 148 27.06 -0.52 37.89
CA GLY A 148 25.97 -1.47 38.10
C GLY A 148 24.57 -0.88 37.84
N ASP A 149 24.48 0.21 37.07
CA ASP A 149 23.22 0.86 36.69
C ASP A 149 22.61 0.12 35.46
N ARG A 150 21.50 -0.60 35.66
CA ARG A 150 20.85 -1.39 34.64
C ARG A 150 20.16 -0.55 33.58
N ASP A 151 19.61 0.60 33.96
CA ASP A 151 18.93 1.52 33.03
C ASP A 151 19.94 2.09 32.04
N LEU A 152 21.11 2.55 32.49
CA LEU A 152 22.19 3.02 31.62
C LEU A 152 22.69 1.92 30.69
N GLN A 153 22.79 0.67 31.16
CA GLN A 153 23.18 -0.46 30.30
C GLN A 153 22.19 -0.61 29.15
N ALA A 154 20.89 -0.61 29.46
CA ALA A 154 19.85 -0.75 28.44
C ALA A 154 19.85 0.45 27.47
N TYR A 155 19.99 1.66 27.98
CA TYR A 155 20.06 2.86 27.13
C TYR A 155 21.28 2.88 26.21
N GLY A 156 22.44 2.43 26.70
CA GLY A 156 23.66 2.29 25.91
C GLY A 156 23.48 1.31 24.77
N LEU A 157 22.85 0.15 25.02
CA LEU A 157 22.50 -0.84 24.01
C LEU A 157 21.53 -0.28 22.96
N LEU A 158 20.52 0.49 23.38
CA LEU A 158 19.58 1.14 22.44
C LEU A 158 20.28 2.17 21.54
N LEU A 159 21.17 3.01 22.08
CA LEU A 159 21.93 3.98 21.29
C LEU A 159 22.81 3.28 20.25
N GLN A 160 23.56 2.26 20.65
CA GLN A 160 24.41 1.48 19.75
C GLN A 160 23.58 0.74 18.71
N GLY A 161 22.49 0.08 19.13
CA GLY A 161 21.60 -0.67 18.24
C GLY A 161 20.99 0.22 17.17
N THR A 162 20.47 1.39 17.54
CA THR A 162 19.91 2.35 16.59
C THR A 162 20.98 2.95 15.65
N ALA A 163 22.19 3.19 16.12
CA ALA A 163 23.31 3.64 15.28
C ALA A 163 23.70 2.58 14.24
N LEU A 164 23.77 1.29 14.62
CA LEU A 164 24.06 0.19 13.72
C LEU A 164 22.97 0.03 12.64
N ILE A 165 21.71 0.09 13.03
CA ILE A 165 20.59 0.01 12.08
C ILE A 165 20.64 1.17 11.08
N SER A 166 20.95 2.37 11.54
CA SER A 166 21.11 3.53 10.65
C SER A 166 22.25 3.36 9.63
N GLN A 167 23.25 2.52 9.97
CA GLN A 167 24.33 2.09 9.08
C GLN A 167 24.00 0.83 8.26
N ALA A 168 22.75 0.40 8.25
CA ALA A 168 22.26 -0.83 7.61
C ALA A 168 22.84 -2.15 8.15
N ARG A 169 23.42 -2.13 9.36
CA ARG A 169 23.84 -3.33 10.10
C ARG A 169 22.67 -3.84 10.94
N VAL A 170 21.60 -4.27 10.26
CA VAL A 170 20.28 -4.52 10.88
C VAL A 170 20.37 -5.63 11.93
N ASP A 171 20.94 -6.78 11.60
CA ASP A 171 20.99 -7.93 12.51
C ASP A 171 21.79 -7.63 13.78
N GLU A 172 22.92 -6.94 13.64
CA GLU A 172 23.75 -6.57 14.79
C GLU A 172 23.05 -5.53 15.67
N GLY A 173 22.41 -4.53 15.06
CA GLY A 173 21.66 -3.54 15.79
C GLY A 173 20.44 -4.11 16.51
N MET A 174 19.70 -5.00 15.84
CA MET A 174 18.55 -5.68 16.45
C MET A 174 18.96 -6.57 17.63
N ALA A 175 20.11 -7.25 17.57
CA ALA A 175 20.59 -8.07 18.68
C ALA A 175 20.80 -7.25 19.95
N LEU A 176 21.35 -6.01 19.85
CA LEU A 176 21.54 -5.11 20.99
C LEU A 176 20.19 -4.61 21.54
N ILE A 177 19.25 -4.28 20.66
CA ILE A 177 17.91 -3.86 21.07
C ILE A 177 17.16 -5.00 21.77
N GLU A 178 17.28 -6.22 21.26
CA GLU A 178 16.68 -7.41 21.88
C GLU A 178 17.29 -7.69 23.26
N GLU A 179 18.60 -7.51 23.45
CA GLU A 179 19.25 -7.62 24.75
C GLU A 179 18.68 -6.61 25.77
N ALA A 180 18.55 -5.33 25.39
CA ALA A 180 17.89 -4.33 26.22
C ALA A 180 16.43 -4.70 26.53
N THR A 181 15.72 -5.28 25.56
CA THR A 181 14.33 -5.68 25.70
C THR A 181 14.18 -6.88 26.67
N VAL A 182 15.12 -7.83 26.66
CA VAL A 182 15.15 -8.94 27.62
C VAL A 182 15.27 -8.41 29.06
N ALA A 183 16.12 -7.40 29.30
CA ALA A 183 16.23 -6.76 30.62
C ALA A 183 14.92 -6.09 31.06
N ALA A 184 14.23 -5.41 30.13
CA ALA A 184 12.92 -4.80 30.38
C ALA A 184 11.84 -5.84 30.72
N VAL A 185 11.76 -6.93 29.98
CA VAL A 185 10.82 -8.04 30.22
C VAL A 185 11.14 -8.75 31.54
N GLY A 186 12.41 -8.89 31.85
CA GLY A 186 12.90 -9.53 33.07
C GLY A 186 12.63 -8.72 34.34
N GLY A 187 12.17 -7.46 34.20
CA GLY A 187 11.92 -6.57 35.35
C GLY A 187 13.20 -6.05 36.02
N GLU A 188 14.31 -5.99 35.28
CA GLU A 188 15.61 -5.50 35.76
C GLU A 188 15.73 -3.99 35.71
N LEU A 189 14.81 -3.31 35.01
CA LEU A 189 14.82 -1.87 34.73
C LEU A 189 13.76 -1.13 35.54
N THR A 190 13.99 0.16 35.78
CA THR A 190 12.96 1.05 36.32
C THR A 190 11.76 1.14 35.36
N PRO A 191 10.58 1.58 35.86
CA PRO A 191 9.42 1.77 34.99
C PRO A 191 9.67 2.72 33.81
N MET A 192 10.44 3.80 34.02
CA MET A 192 10.79 4.74 32.98
C MET A 192 11.65 4.09 31.89
N ALA A 193 12.73 3.42 32.27
CA ALA A 193 13.62 2.74 31.32
C ALA A 193 12.91 1.61 30.58
N THR A 194 12.07 0.82 31.26
CA THR A 194 11.25 -0.23 30.64
C THR A 194 10.35 0.37 29.55
N GLY A 195 9.66 1.47 29.85
CA GLY A 195 8.80 2.16 28.89
C GLY A 195 9.57 2.68 27.66
N VAL A 196 10.74 3.29 27.88
CA VAL A 196 11.60 3.78 26.80
C VAL A 196 12.09 2.61 25.92
N VAL A 197 12.55 1.50 26.52
CA VAL A 197 13.00 0.32 25.79
C VAL A 197 11.87 -0.22 24.89
N TYR A 198 10.67 -0.38 25.42
CA TYR A 198 9.52 -0.84 24.62
C TYR A 198 9.19 0.13 23.49
N CYS A 199 9.14 1.44 23.76
CA CYS A 199 8.87 2.44 22.74
C CYS A 199 9.91 2.42 21.62
N MET A 200 11.20 2.35 21.96
CA MET A 200 12.28 2.32 20.97
C MET A 200 12.26 1.03 20.15
N THR A 201 11.99 -0.12 20.77
CA THR A 201 11.83 -1.39 20.05
C THR A 201 10.68 -1.31 19.03
N ILE A 202 9.53 -0.74 19.42
CA ILE A 202 8.39 -0.54 18.52
C ILE A 202 8.77 0.39 17.36
N ILE A 203 9.46 1.51 17.64
CA ILE A 203 9.89 2.47 16.62
C ILE A 203 10.83 1.80 15.62
N VAL A 204 11.82 1.06 16.09
CA VAL A 204 12.79 0.38 15.23
C VAL A 204 12.11 -0.69 14.37
N CYS A 205 11.26 -1.55 14.95
CA CYS A 205 10.51 -2.53 14.18
C CYS A 205 9.64 -1.86 13.11
N ARG A 206 8.98 -0.75 13.44
CA ARG A 206 8.18 0.04 12.50
C ARG A 206 9.04 0.64 11.39
N ASP A 207 10.22 1.17 11.69
CA ASP A 207 11.10 1.79 10.70
C ASP A 207 11.70 0.76 9.74
N LEU A 208 11.95 -0.45 10.23
CA LEU A 208 12.32 -1.61 9.42
C LEU A 208 11.12 -2.24 8.70
N ALA A 209 9.92 -1.67 8.85
CA ALA A 209 8.66 -2.20 8.33
C ALA A 209 8.33 -3.63 8.83
N ASP A 210 8.88 -4.07 9.96
CA ASP A 210 8.47 -5.31 10.64
C ASP A 210 7.23 -5.04 11.52
N TYR A 211 6.10 -4.81 10.85
CA TYR A 211 4.84 -4.47 11.53
C TYR A 211 4.28 -5.61 12.38
N ARG A 212 4.64 -6.87 12.08
CA ARG A 212 4.25 -8.01 12.92
C ARG A 212 4.91 -7.91 14.29
N ARG A 213 6.23 -7.73 14.33
CA ARG A 213 6.98 -7.59 15.58
C ARG A 213 6.61 -6.29 16.31
N ALA A 214 6.38 -5.20 15.58
CA ALA A 214 5.89 -3.96 16.16
C ALA A 214 4.53 -4.14 16.86
N ALA A 215 3.60 -4.91 16.29
CA ALA A 215 2.32 -5.25 16.90
C ALA A 215 2.48 -6.05 18.19
N GLU A 216 3.31 -7.09 18.17
CA GLU A 216 3.60 -7.95 19.34
C GLU A 216 4.13 -7.11 20.52
N TRP A 217 5.06 -6.20 20.25
CA TRP A 217 5.62 -5.29 21.27
C TRP A 217 4.61 -4.25 21.75
N THR A 218 3.76 -3.74 20.87
CA THR A 218 2.70 -2.80 21.26
C THR A 218 1.70 -3.45 22.24
N GLU A 219 1.33 -4.71 22.02
CA GLU A 219 0.50 -5.47 22.94
C GLU A 219 1.23 -5.78 24.26
N ALA A 220 2.53 -6.12 24.20
CA ALA A 220 3.34 -6.35 25.40
C ALA A 220 3.42 -5.10 26.27
N THR A 221 3.63 -3.93 25.64
CA THR A 221 3.66 -2.64 26.32
C THR A 221 2.32 -2.31 26.97
N THR A 222 1.21 -2.56 26.28
CA THR A 222 -0.14 -2.33 26.85
C THR A 222 -0.35 -3.18 28.11
N ARG A 223 -0.05 -4.48 28.06
CA ARG A 223 -0.15 -5.37 29.23
C ARG A 223 0.78 -4.96 30.37
N TRP A 224 1.97 -4.41 30.03
CA TRP A 224 2.89 -3.90 31.02
C TRP A 224 2.34 -2.65 31.72
N CYS A 225 1.82 -1.66 30.98
CA CYS A 225 1.19 -0.46 31.54
C CYS A 225 0.03 -0.82 32.49
N GLU A 226 -0.82 -1.79 32.11
CA GLU A 226 -1.91 -2.28 32.95
C GLU A 226 -1.41 -2.87 34.29
N ARG A 227 -0.36 -3.70 34.25
CA ARG A 227 0.22 -4.28 35.46
C ARG A 227 0.89 -3.27 36.39
N GLN A 228 1.43 -2.18 35.84
CA GLN A 228 2.11 -1.13 36.60
C GLN A 228 1.17 0.00 37.04
N SER A 229 -0.15 -0.16 36.86
CA SER A 229 -1.16 0.88 37.14
C SER A 229 -0.87 2.22 36.44
N ILE A 230 -0.19 2.17 35.29
CA ILE A 230 0.12 3.33 34.47
C ILE A 230 -1.09 3.61 33.57
N SER A 231 -1.89 4.59 33.91
CA SER A 231 -3.12 4.94 33.18
C SER A 231 -2.88 5.67 31.86
N GLY A 232 -1.70 6.20 31.65
CA GLY A 232 -1.33 6.88 30.43
C GLY A 232 0.19 7.02 30.35
N PHE A 233 0.90 6.02 29.83
CA PHE A 233 2.32 6.18 29.54
C PHE A 233 2.49 7.17 28.38
N PRO A 234 3.26 8.26 28.55
CA PRO A 234 3.41 9.32 27.53
C PRO A 234 4.38 8.88 26.43
N GLY A 235 4.13 7.71 25.86
CA GLY A 235 5.02 7.11 24.89
C GLY A 235 4.40 6.96 23.50
N HIS A 236 5.27 6.67 22.54
CA HIS A 236 4.88 6.42 21.15
C HIS A 236 3.98 5.19 20.96
N CYS A 237 3.92 4.28 21.93
CA CYS A 237 3.27 2.97 21.80
C CYS A 237 1.80 3.05 21.39
N ARG A 238 1.01 3.99 21.92
CA ARG A 238 -0.40 4.16 21.55
C ARG A 238 -0.58 4.70 20.14
N VAL A 239 0.23 5.68 19.74
CA VAL A 239 0.21 6.22 18.39
C VAL A 239 0.61 5.11 17.39
N ARG A 240 1.65 4.31 17.73
CA ARG A 240 2.09 3.20 16.89
C ARG A 240 1.06 2.07 16.83
N ARG A 241 0.31 1.85 17.91
CA ARG A 241 -0.83 0.93 17.90
C ARG A 241 -1.89 1.37 16.89
N ALA A 242 -2.25 2.64 16.87
CA ALA A 242 -3.17 3.20 15.88
C ALA A 242 -2.64 3.03 14.45
N GLU A 243 -1.33 3.27 14.21
CA GLU A 243 -0.68 3.02 12.93
C GLU A 243 -0.82 1.55 12.49
N ILE A 244 -0.55 0.60 13.38
CA ILE A 244 -0.67 -0.83 13.11
C ILE A 244 -2.14 -1.22 12.81
N MET A 245 -3.09 -0.70 13.56
CA MET A 245 -4.54 -0.92 13.32
C MET A 245 -4.95 -0.37 11.95
N ARG A 246 -4.47 0.81 11.57
CA ARG A 246 -4.67 1.39 10.23
C ARG A 246 -4.10 0.50 9.14
N LEU A 247 -2.88 0.02 9.29
CA LEU A 247 -2.24 -0.87 8.31
C LEU A 247 -3.00 -2.19 8.13
N ARG A 248 -3.62 -2.70 9.20
CA ARG A 248 -4.51 -3.88 9.15
C ARG A 248 -5.94 -3.57 8.64
N GLY A 249 -6.21 -2.32 8.29
CA GLY A 249 -7.49 -1.92 7.73
C GLY A 249 -8.59 -1.64 8.76
N ALA A 250 -8.30 -1.64 10.05
CA ALA A 250 -9.26 -1.32 11.11
C ALA A 250 -9.39 0.20 11.33
N PHE A 251 -9.78 0.95 10.31
CA PHE A 251 -9.70 2.41 10.27
C PHE A 251 -10.49 3.10 11.39
N ALA A 252 -11.71 2.67 11.67
CA ALA A 252 -12.54 3.27 12.73
C ALA A 252 -11.92 3.09 14.11
N ASP A 253 -11.43 1.88 14.41
CA ASP A 253 -10.78 1.58 15.69
C ASP A 253 -9.42 2.29 15.80
N ALA A 254 -8.67 2.38 14.69
CA ALA A 254 -7.41 3.11 14.59
C ALA A 254 -7.60 4.60 14.89
N GLU A 255 -8.62 5.25 14.32
CA GLU A 255 -8.92 6.66 14.61
C GLU A 255 -9.32 6.87 16.07
N ALA A 256 -10.15 5.98 16.63
CA ALA A 256 -10.54 6.05 18.04
C ALA A 256 -9.32 5.92 18.98
N GLU A 257 -8.39 5.01 18.67
CA GLU A 257 -7.15 4.82 19.43
C GLU A 257 -6.21 6.04 19.29
N ALA A 258 -6.05 6.57 18.07
CA ALA A 258 -5.24 7.76 17.82
C ALA A 258 -5.77 8.99 18.58
N ARG A 259 -7.10 9.20 18.57
CA ARG A 259 -7.74 10.30 19.33
C ARG A 259 -7.51 10.18 20.83
N ARG A 260 -7.63 8.96 21.37
CA ARG A 260 -7.35 8.70 22.79
C ARG A 260 -5.89 8.97 23.10
N ALA A 261 -4.96 8.51 22.25
CA ALA A 261 -3.54 8.78 22.41
C ALA A 261 -3.24 10.29 22.43
N VAL A 262 -3.81 11.05 21.48
CA VAL A 262 -3.66 12.52 21.43
C VAL A 262 -4.15 13.19 22.71
N GLN A 263 -5.32 12.78 23.21
CA GLN A 263 -5.89 13.36 24.44
C GLN A 263 -4.98 13.13 25.65
N GLU A 264 -4.50 11.91 25.83
CA GLU A 264 -3.63 11.54 26.95
C GLU A 264 -2.24 12.22 26.84
N LEU A 265 -1.61 12.18 25.67
CA LEU A 265 -0.31 12.81 25.43
C LEU A 265 -0.35 14.33 25.64
N THR A 266 -1.44 14.98 25.22
CA THR A 266 -1.63 16.41 25.46
C THR A 266 -1.74 16.71 26.97
N ALA A 267 -2.40 15.84 27.75
CA ALA A 267 -2.49 15.98 29.19
C ALA A 267 -1.12 15.85 29.88
N PHE A 268 -0.22 15.01 29.37
CA PHE A 268 1.17 14.88 29.82
C PHE A 268 2.08 16.02 29.33
N GLY A 269 1.63 16.87 28.41
CA GLY A 269 2.45 17.89 27.78
C GLY A 269 3.37 17.40 26.67
N GLU A 270 3.19 16.16 26.22
CA GLU A 270 3.96 15.51 25.15
C GLU A 270 3.45 15.96 23.76
N LEU A 271 3.63 17.24 23.47
CA LEU A 271 3.03 17.88 22.29
C LEU A 271 3.56 17.31 20.99
N TRP A 272 4.85 16.94 20.93
CA TRP A 272 5.44 16.37 19.73
C TRP A 272 4.89 14.97 19.41
N ILE A 273 4.74 14.12 20.44
CA ILE A 273 4.16 12.78 20.26
C ILE A 273 2.65 12.89 19.94
N ALA A 274 1.94 13.84 20.56
CA ALA A 274 0.55 14.12 20.21
C ALA A 274 0.41 14.55 18.74
N ALA A 275 1.38 15.31 18.20
CA ALA A 275 1.41 15.67 16.78
C ALA A 275 1.53 14.46 15.86
N LEU A 276 2.26 13.40 16.25
CA LEU A 276 2.27 12.12 15.52
C LEU A 276 0.89 11.45 15.54
N GLY A 277 0.15 11.57 16.63
CA GLY A 277 -1.23 11.08 16.72
C GLY A 277 -2.17 11.82 15.78
N PHE A 278 -2.05 13.13 15.66
CA PHE A 278 -2.78 13.91 14.66
C PHE A 278 -2.41 13.52 13.22
N HIS A 279 -1.13 13.25 12.96
CA HIS A 279 -0.69 12.72 11.66
C HIS A 279 -1.41 11.41 11.32
N GLU A 280 -1.47 10.45 12.26
CA GLU A 280 -2.18 9.18 12.03
C GLU A 280 -3.68 9.39 11.80
N ILE A 281 -4.33 10.31 12.50
CA ILE A 281 -5.73 10.67 12.24
C ILE A 281 -5.89 11.19 10.81
N GLY A 282 -4.99 12.04 10.35
CA GLY A 282 -4.98 12.56 8.99
C GLY A 282 -4.81 11.46 7.93
N GLU A 283 -3.88 10.53 8.16
CA GLU A 283 -3.65 9.37 7.29
C GLU A 283 -4.87 8.44 7.18
N ILE A 284 -5.55 8.19 8.30
CA ILE A 284 -6.77 7.38 8.34
C ILE A 284 -7.90 8.07 7.56
N ARG A 285 -8.14 9.35 7.84
CA ARG A 285 -9.21 10.13 7.20
C ARG A 285 -9.00 10.29 5.71
N LEU A 286 -7.75 10.50 5.27
CA LEU A 286 -7.41 10.54 3.85
C LEU A 286 -7.82 9.25 3.15
N ARG A 287 -7.51 8.07 3.73
CA ARG A 287 -7.92 6.77 3.17
C ARG A 287 -9.43 6.59 3.14
N MET A 288 -10.12 7.08 4.16
CA MET A 288 -11.59 7.05 4.24
C MET A 288 -12.27 8.04 3.29
N GLY A 289 -11.52 8.95 2.64
CA GLY A 289 -12.04 9.98 1.75
C GLY A 289 -12.54 11.25 2.45
N ASP A 290 -12.35 11.38 3.77
CA ASP A 290 -12.61 12.61 4.52
C ASP A 290 -11.46 13.60 4.34
N LEU A 291 -11.43 14.27 3.18
CA LEU A 291 -10.33 15.18 2.81
C LEU A 291 -10.29 16.45 3.68
N GLU A 292 -11.43 16.91 4.20
CA GLU A 292 -11.49 18.09 5.08
C GLU A 292 -10.95 17.73 6.48
N GLY A 293 -11.43 16.64 7.03
CA GLY A 293 -10.93 16.15 8.32
C GLY A 293 -9.46 15.73 8.28
N ALA A 294 -8.95 15.21 7.16
CA ALA A 294 -7.55 14.94 6.97
C ALA A 294 -6.70 16.23 6.99
N GLU A 295 -7.16 17.29 6.29
CA GLU A 295 -6.46 18.59 6.30
C GLU A 295 -6.39 19.21 7.70
N GLU A 296 -7.49 19.17 8.46
CA GLU A 296 -7.52 19.65 9.84
C GLU A 296 -6.52 18.87 10.71
N ALA A 297 -6.50 17.55 10.60
CA ALA A 297 -5.60 16.71 11.37
C ALA A 297 -4.12 16.95 11.02
N PHE A 298 -3.78 17.06 9.72
CA PHE A 298 -2.42 17.40 9.29
C PHE A 298 -1.99 18.81 9.71
N ALA A 299 -2.91 19.78 9.73
CA ALA A 299 -2.63 21.11 10.26
C ALA A 299 -2.30 21.08 11.74
N GLN A 300 -3.01 20.27 12.54
CA GLN A 300 -2.72 20.05 13.96
C GLN A 300 -1.35 19.37 14.16
N ALA A 301 -1.04 18.36 13.34
CA ALA A 301 0.27 17.71 13.34
C ALA A 301 1.39 18.71 13.06
N HIS A 302 1.22 19.56 12.08
CA HIS A 302 2.20 20.60 11.73
C HIS A 302 2.38 21.64 12.84
N GLN A 303 1.30 22.10 13.48
CA GLN A 303 1.37 23.01 14.62
C GLN A 303 2.14 22.41 15.80
N GLY A 304 2.07 21.10 15.99
CA GLY A 304 2.84 20.35 17.00
C GLY A 304 4.27 20.00 16.56
N GLY A 305 4.76 20.54 15.44
CA GLY A 305 6.13 20.36 14.95
C GLY A 305 6.37 19.11 14.11
N ASN A 306 5.31 18.35 13.75
CA ASN A 306 5.43 17.20 12.87
C ASN A 306 5.26 17.62 11.41
N ASP A 307 6.21 17.24 10.54
CA ASP A 307 6.01 17.33 9.10
C ASP A 307 5.06 16.20 8.67
N ALA A 308 3.81 16.56 8.37
CA ALA A 308 2.75 15.61 8.06
C ALA A 308 2.90 14.96 6.67
N GLN A 309 4.13 14.60 6.29
CA GLN A 309 4.44 13.90 5.05
C GLN A 309 4.51 12.38 5.25
N PRO A 310 4.12 11.61 4.22
CA PRO A 310 3.65 12.00 2.88
C PRO A 310 2.16 12.38 2.80
N GLY A 311 1.40 12.27 3.89
CA GLY A 311 -0.06 12.42 3.91
C GLY A 311 -0.53 13.76 3.34
N LEU A 312 0.16 14.88 3.68
CA LEU A 312 -0.19 16.20 3.15
C LEU A 312 0.00 16.28 1.63
N ALA A 313 1.07 15.71 1.09
CA ALA A 313 1.31 15.67 -0.35
C ALA A 313 0.25 14.82 -1.08
N LEU A 314 -0.11 13.66 -0.51
CA LEU A 314 -1.16 12.79 -1.04
C LEU A 314 -2.54 13.43 -0.95
N LEU A 315 -2.83 14.21 0.10
CA LEU A 315 -4.05 15.02 0.20
C LEU A 315 -4.13 16.05 -0.92
N GLN A 316 -3.04 16.75 -1.23
CA GLN A 316 -2.99 17.69 -2.35
C GLN A 316 -3.23 16.98 -3.69
N LEU A 317 -2.65 15.79 -3.86
CA LEU A 317 -2.88 14.94 -5.03
C LEU A 317 -4.35 14.53 -5.15
N ALA A 318 -4.97 14.07 -4.07
CA ALA A 318 -6.40 13.69 -4.03
C ALA A 318 -7.33 14.86 -4.42
N ARG A 319 -6.92 16.09 -4.12
CA ARG A 319 -7.64 17.33 -4.53
C ARG A 319 -7.31 17.81 -5.95
N GLY A 320 -6.53 17.06 -6.72
CA GLY A 320 -6.10 17.43 -8.07
C GLY A 320 -5.03 18.54 -8.11
N ARG A 321 -4.43 18.90 -6.97
CA ARG A 321 -3.41 19.95 -6.85
C ARG A 321 -2.01 19.39 -7.08
N ILE A 322 -1.76 18.82 -8.26
CA ILE A 322 -0.54 18.07 -8.59
C ILE A 322 0.74 18.87 -8.35
N VAL A 323 0.77 20.16 -8.75
CA VAL A 323 1.96 21.03 -8.57
C VAL A 323 2.28 21.22 -7.08
N ALA A 324 1.27 21.42 -6.24
CA ALA A 324 1.46 21.56 -4.79
C ALA A 324 1.94 20.25 -4.15
N ALA A 325 1.34 19.12 -4.53
CA ALA A 325 1.75 17.79 -4.08
C ALA A 325 3.23 17.52 -4.40
N ARG A 326 3.64 17.78 -5.64
CA ARG A 326 5.02 17.60 -6.11
C ARG A 326 6.01 18.49 -5.35
N SER A 327 5.68 19.76 -5.14
CA SER A 327 6.51 20.69 -4.38
C SER A 327 6.68 20.24 -2.91
N SER A 328 5.59 19.80 -2.30
CA SER A 328 5.54 19.35 -0.91
C SER A 328 6.39 18.11 -0.68
N ILE A 329 6.23 17.05 -1.49
CA ILE A 329 6.99 15.80 -1.32
C ILE A 329 8.48 15.99 -1.63
N ARG A 330 8.85 16.81 -2.62
CA ARG A 330 10.25 17.13 -2.94
C ARG A 330 10.93 17.90 -1.80
N ALA A 331 10.25 18.85 -1.19
CA ALA A 331 10.77 19.58 -0.04
C ALA A 331 11.03 18.61 1.13
N ALA A 332 10.06 17.76 1.45
CA ALA A 332 10.22 16.76 2.51
C ALA A 332 11.42 15.81 2.26
N LEU A 333 11.61 15.34 1.03
CA LEU A 333 12.73 14.47 0.68
C LEU A 333 14.08 15.19 0.70
N ALA A 334 14.12 16.49 0.36
CA ALA A 334 15.36 17.28 0.41
C ALA A 334 15.89 17.46 1.83
N ASP A 335 14.99 17.53 2.81
CA ASP A 335 15.34 17.72 4.22
C ASP A 335 15.61 16.42 4.99
N GLN A 336 15.41 15.25 4.32
CA GLN A 336 15.57 13.93 4.96
C GLN A 336 16.88 13.24 4.58
N PRO A 337 17.87 13.16 5.49
CA PRO A 337 19.12 12.44 5.24
C PRO A 337 18.99 10.92 5.50
N LEU A 338 18.00 10.48 6.31
CA LEU A 338 17.89 9.10 6.77
C LEU A 338 17.18 8.22 5.73
N ALA A 339 17.85 7.16 5.29
CA ALA A 339 17.38 6.26 4.25
C ALA A 339 16.00 5.65 4.56
N LEU A 340 15.76 5.14 5.78
CA LEU A 340 14.48 4.53 6.17
C LEU A 340 13.33 5.56 6.21
N THR A 341 13.61 6.82 6.57
CA THR A 341 12.61 7.89 6.49
C THR A 341 12.29 8.23 5.05
N ARG A 342 13.31 8.30 4.17
CA ARG A 342 13.14 8.49 2.73
C ARG A 342 12.32 7.36 2.09
N ALA A 343 12.58 6.10 2.47
CA ALA A 343 11.83 4.95 1.99
C ALA A 343 10.31 5.06 2.22
N ARG A 344 9.88 5.78 3.25
CA ARG A 344 8.45 6.04 3.54
C ARG A 344 7.84 7.13 2.68
N LEU A 345 8.65 8.05 2.15
CA LEU A 345 8.22 9.18 1.31
C LEU A 345 8.23 8.82 -0.18
N LEU A 346 9.19 7.99 -0.60
CA LEU A 346 9.43 7.66 -2.01
C LEU A 346 8.22 7.04 -2.74
N PRO A 347 7.39 6.15 -2.13
CA PRO A 347 6.18 5.65 -2.79
C PRO A 347 5.20 6.76 -3.18
N ALA A 348 5.04 7.76 -2.32
CA ALA A 348 4.20 8.93 -2.62
C ALA A 348 4.82 9.81 -3.72
N GLN A 349 6.15 9.97 -3.74
CA GLN A 349 6.82 10.67 -4.84
C GLN A 349 6.58 9.96 -6.18
N VAL A 350 6.66 8.63 -6.22
CA VAL A 350 6.35 7.85 -7.43
C VAL A 350 4.92 8.12 -7.90
N GLU A 351 3.93 8.01 -7.01
CA GLU A 351 2.52 8.23 -7.36
C GLU A 351 2.28 9.66 -7.87
N ILE A 352 2.84 10.66 -7.19
CA ILE A 352 2.71 12.07 -7.56
C ILE A 352 3.41 12.37 -8.89
N ALA A 353 4.60 11.82 -9.13
CA ALA A 353 5.34 12.00 -10.37
C ALA A 353 4.62 11.36 -11.57
N LEU A 354 4.06 10.17 -11.40
CA LEU A 354 3.23 9.52 -12.43
C LEU A 354 1.96 10.34 -12.73
N ALA A 355 1.30 10.87 -11.71
CA ALA A 355 0.17 11.77 -11.89
C ALA A 355 0.53 13.09 -12.60
N ALA A 356 1.78 13.53 -12.47
CA ALA A 356 2.35 14.67 -13.17
C ALA A 356 2.89 14.33 -14.58
N HIS A 357 2.76 13.09 -15.04
CA HIS A 357 3.33 12.54 -16.27
C HIS A 357 4.86 12.67 -16.36
N ASP A 358 5.55 12.72 -15.22
CA ASP A 358 7.01 12.72 -15.13
C ASP A 358 7.52 11.33 -14.75
N VAL A 359 7.57 10.46 -15.76
CA VAL A 359 7.99 9.06 -15.60
C VAL A 359 9.47 8.97 -15.19
N ALA A 360 10.30 9.93 -15.61
CA ALA A 360 11.71 9.95 -15.24
C ALA A 360 11.90 10.16 -13.73
N GLU A 361 11.22 11.14 -13.13
CA GLU A 361 11.25 11.37 -11.68
C GLU A 361 10.70 10.17 -10.92
N ALA A 362 9.61 9.57 -11.41
CA ALA A 362 9.03 8.37 -10.80
C ALA A 362 10.03 7.19 -10.82
N ARG A 363 10.76 7.02 -11.92
CA ARG A 363 11.81 6.00 -12.05
C ARG A 363 12.96 6.23 -11.06
N GLU A 364 13.46 7.45 -10.95
CA GLU A 364 14.51 7.80 -9.99
C GLU A 364 14.10 7.47 -8.56
N ALA A 365 12.88 7.84 -8.16
CA ALA A 365 12.35 7.56 -6.82
C ALA A 365 12.17 6.05 -6.57
N ALA A 366 11.67 5.30 -7.55
CA ALA A 366 11.52 3.85 -7.44
C ALA A 366 12.86 3.11 -7.35
N GLU A 367 13.88 3.57 -8.11
CA GLU A 367 15.22 3.00 -8.05
C GLU A 367 15.93 3.32 -6.72
N GLU A 368 15.76 4.53 -6.17
CA GLU A 368 16.25 4.87 -4.83
C GLU A 368 15.61 3.95 -3.78
N LEU A 369 14.28 3.77 -3.83
CA LEU A 369 13.58 2.87 -2.91
C LEU A 369 14.08 1.42 -3.04
N ARG A 370 14.36 0.96 -4.26
CA ARG A 370 14.93 -0.37 -4.51
C ARG A 370 16.32 -0.51 -3.88
N GLY A 371 17.15 0.52 -3.99
CA GLY A 371 18.46 0.57 -3.34
C GLY A 371 18.35 0.45 -1.83
N ILE A 372 17.44 1.21 -1.20
CA ILE A 372 17.19 1.15 0.25
C ILE A 372 16.66 -0.23 0.65
N ALA A 373 15.68 -0.78 -0.08
CA ALA A 373 15.12 -2.09 0.18
C ALA A 373 16.19 -3.20 0.15
N SER A 374 17.11 -3.13 -0.83
CA SER A 374 18.22 -4.08 -0.95
C SER A 374 19.26 -3.92 0.18
N THR A 375 19.47 -2.69 0.66
CA THR A 375 20.45 -2.38 1.70
C THR A 375 20.00 -2.85 3.08
N TYR A 376 18.70 -2.68 3.40
CA TYR A 376 18.14 -3.07 4.70
C TYR A 376 17.52 -4.48 4.71
N ASP A 377 17.35 -5.08 3.54
CA ASP A 377 16.83 -6.44 3.29
C ASP A 377 15.54 -6.77 4.07
N ALA A 378 14.64 -5.80 4.19
CA ALA A 378 13.38 -5.95 4.90
C ALA A 378 12.24 -6.27 3.92
N PRO A 379 11.44 -7.34 4.16
CA PRO A 379 10.45 -7.87 3.21
C PRO A 379 9.44 -6.82 2.71
N LEU A 380 8.99 -5.92 3.59
CA LEU A 380 7.98 -4.92 3.20
C LEU A 380 8.56 -3.71 2.47
N TRP A 381 9.85 -3.42 2.65
CA TRP A 381 10.54 -2.46 1.77
C TRP A 381 10.72 -3.04 0.36
N HIS A 382 10.98 -4.36 0.23
CA HIS A 382 10.94 -5.04 -1.06
C HIS A 382 9.55 -4.97 -1.69
N ALA A 383 8.48 -5.22 -0.93
CA ALA A 383 7.10 -5.10 -1.41
C ALA A 383 6.80 -3.70 -1.97
N SER A 384 7.15 -2.66 -1.20
CA SER A 384 6.97 -1.27 -1.59
C SER A 384 7.77 -0.92 -2.86
N SER A 385 9.01 -1.39 -2.94
CA SER A 385 9.87 -1.21 -4.12
C SER A 385 9.32 -1.91 -5.36
N HIS A 386 8.85 -3.15 -5.23
CA HIS A 386 8.22 -3.89 -6.33
C HIS A 386 6.95 -3.18 -6.82
N GLN A 387 6.12 -2.65 -5.90
CA GLN A 387 4.92 -1.89 -6.27
C GLN A 387 5.29 -0.60 -7.02
N ALA A 388 6.26 0.15 -6.51
CA ALA A 388 6.74 1.39 -7.13
C ALA A 388 7.30 1.14 -8.54
N LEU A 389 8.17 0.14 -8.70
CA LEU A 389 8.74 -0.24 -10.00
C LEU A 389 7.66 -0.72 -10.96
N GLY A 390 6.72 -1.55 -10.49
CA GLY A 390 5.61 -2.03 -11.31
C GLY A 390 4.71 -0.90 -11.80
N ALA A 391 4.44 0.11 -10.95
CA ALA A 391 3.70 1.30 -11.35
C ALA A 391 4.45 2.08 -12.45
N VAL A 392 5.75 2.28 -12.31
CA VAL A 392 6.59 2.97 -13.31
C VAL A 392 6.60 2.21 -14.64
N LEU A 393 6.88 0.90 -14.62
CA LEU A 393 6.92 0.04 -15.81
C LEU A 393 5.59 0.06 -16.60
N THR A 394 4.46 0.25 -15.91
CA THR A 394 3.16 0.40 -16.56
C THR A 394 3.11 1.64 -17.47
N TYR A 395 3.84 2.70 -17.14
CA TYR A 395 3.94 3.94 -17.93
C TYR A 395 5.10 3.96 -18.93
N GLU A 396 6.01 2.97 -18.85
CA GLU A 396 7.15 2.83 -19.74
C GLU A 396 6.94 1.81 -20.89
N ASP A 397 5.68 1.43 -21.15
CA ASP A 397 5.32 0.41 -22.15
C ASP A 397 5.97 -0.96 -21.93
N ASP A 398 6.25 -1.32 -20.66
CA ASP A 398 6.67 -2.69 -20.27
C ASP A 398 5.63 -3.36 -19.38
N PRO A 399 4.46 -3.74 -19.92
CA PRO A 399 3.40 -4.35 -19.12
C PRO A 399 3.79 -5.71 -18.54
N GLN A 400 4.67 -6.46 -19.20
CA GLN A 400 5.11 -7.77 -18.70
C GLN A 400 6.03 -7.63 -17.49
N GLY A 401 6.97 -6.69 -17.53
CA GLY A 401 7.80 -6.33 -16.38
C GLY A 401 6.94 -5.81 -15.22
N ALA A 402 5.98 -4.92 -15.51
CA ALA A 402 5.05 -4.39 -14.52
C ALA A 402 4.26 -5.51 -13.80
N ILE A 403 3.66 -6.44 -14.55
CA ILE A 403 2.90 -7.57 -14.01
C ILE A 403 3.77 -8.44 -13.09
N LEU A 404 5.01 -8.70 -13.48
CA LEU A 404 5.94 -9.49 -12.67
C LEU A 404 6.22 -8.82 -11.33
N GLU A 405 6.57 -7.54 -11.34
CA GLU A 405 6.90 -6.77 -10.14
C GLU A 405 5.67 -6.61 -9.22
N LEU A 406 4.50 -6.29 -9.78
CA LEU A 406 3.27 -6.12 -9.00
C LEU A 406 2.78 -7.43 -8.37
N ARG A 407 2.95 -8.57 -9.02
CA ARG A 407 2.65 -9.88 -8.41
C ARG A 407 3.58 -10.20 -7.24
N ARG A 408 4.85 -9.78 -7.30
CA ARG A 408 5.77 -9.89 -6.16
C ARG A 408 5.30 -9.01 -5.00
N ALA A 409 4.94 -7.76 -5.27
CA ALA A 409 4.39 -6.85 -4.27
C ALA A 409 3.14 -7.44 -3.59
N ILE A 410 2.16 -7.89 -4.36
CA ILE A 410 0.92 -8.48 -3.86
C ILE A 410 1.20 -9.68 -2.93
N ARG A 411 2.14 -10.55 -3.30
CA ARG A 411 2.51 -11.69 -2.47
C ARG A 411 3.04 -11.23 -1.10
N HIS A 412 4.00 -10.32 -1.06
CA HIS A 412 4.57 -9.81 0.20
C HIS A 412 3.55 -9.07 1.06
N TRP A 413 2.70 -8.21 0.45
CA TRP A 413 1.64 -7.51 1.17
C TRP A 413 0.59 -8.47 1.75
N THR A 414 0.24 -9.54 1.02
CA THR A 414 -0.70 -10.57 1.47
C THR A 414 -0.11 -11.41 2.62
N GLU A 415 1.16 -11.81 2.53
CA GLU A 415 1.88 -12.53 3.57
C GLU A 415 1.98 -11.73 4.88
N ALA A 416 2.02 -10.39 4.76
CA ALA A 416 2.07 -9.48 5.90
C ALA A 416 0.70 -9.08 6.47
N ASP A 417 -0.40 -9.55 5.87
CA ASP A 417 -1.79 -9.18 6.25
C ASP A 417 -2.04 -7.66 6.18
N LEU A 418 -1.63 -7.06 5.05
CA LEU A 418 -1.80 -5.63 4.76
C LEU A 418 -2.79 -5.44 3.59
N PRO A 419 -4.10 -5.47 3.88
CA PRO A 419 -5.13 -5.55 2.85
C PRO A 419 -5.24 -4.29 1.98
N PHE A 420 -4.99 -3.11 2.54
CA PHE A 420 -5.04 -1.86 1.79
C PHE A 420 -3.93 -1.80 0.73
N GLU A 421 -2.69 -2.08 1.12
CA GLU A 421 -1.52 -2.10 0.24
C GLU A 421 -1.66 -3.22 -0.82
N THR A 422 -2.20 -4.37 -0.44
CA THR A 422 -2.53 -5.46 -1.37
C THR A 422 -3.52 -4.98 -2.44
N ALA A 423 -4.58 -4.29 -2.05
CA ALA A 423 -5.58 -3.77 -2.98
C ALA A 423 -5.01 -2.65 -3.89
N GLN A 424 -4.15 -1.78 -3.36
CA GLN A 424 -3.43 -0.79 -4.18
C GLN A 424 -2.55 -1.46 -5.24
N ALA A 425 -1.78 -2.49 -4.86
CA ALA A 425 -0.95 -3.23 -5.81
C ALA A 425 -1.78 -3.96 -6.87
N ARG A 426 -2.99 -4.48 -6.53
CA ARG A 426 -3.94 -5.04 -7.49
C ARG A 426 -4.48 -3.98 -8.46
N ARG A 427 -4.77 -2.78 -7.98
CA ARG A 427 -5.18 -1.67 -8.85
C ARG A 427 -4.09 -1.35 -9.89
N TRP A 428 -2.83 -1.30 -9.46
CA TRP A 428 -1.70 -1.13 -10.40
C TRP A 428 -1.55 -2.31 -11.35
N LEU A 429 -1.72 -3.55 -10.86
CA LEU A 429 -1.68 -4.76 -11.69
C LEU A 429 -2.76 -4.74 -12.78
N ALA A 430 -3.95 -4.25 -12.46
CA ALA A 430 -5.02 -4.06 -13.42
C ALA A 430 -4.64 -3.06 -14.53
N LEU A 431 -4.02 -1.94 -14.16
CA LEU A 431 -3.53 -0.97 -15.15
C LEU A 431 -2.45 -1.56 -16.04
N ALA A 432 -1.55 -2.40 -15.50
CA ALA A 432 -0.54 -3.10 -16.26
C ALA A 432 -1.15 -4.13 -17.23
N HIS A 433 -2.18 -4.90 -16.80
CA HIS A 433 -2.92 -5.80 -17.68
C HIS A 433 -3.61 -5.03 -18.82
N ARG A 434 -4.24 -3.89 -18.52
CA ARG A 434 -4.87 -3.02 -19.53
C ARG A 434 -3.85 -2.48 -20.54
N ALA A 435 -2.69 -2.03 -20.07
CA ALA A 435 -1.59 -1.58 -20.95
C ALA A 435 -1.11 -2.72 -21.86
N GLY A 436 -1.13 -3.97 -21.37
CA GLY A 436 -0.84 -5.18 -22.17
C GLY A 436 -1.98 -5.69 -23.05
N GLY A 437 -3.14 -5.00 -23.07
CA GLY A 437 -4.32 -5.38 -23.86
C GLY A 437 -5.19 -6.48 -23.24
N ASP A 438 -4.92 -6.91 -22.03
CA ASP A 438 -5.68 -7.94 -21.29
C ASP A 438 -6.74 -7.27 -20.40
N GLU A 439 -7.85 -6.85 -21.00
CA GLU A 439 -8.92 -6.12 -20.29
C GLU A 439 -9.72 -7.05 -19.36
N GLU A 440 -9.77 -8.35 -19.64
CA GLU A 440 -10.46 -9.31 -18.78
C GLU A 440 -9.74 -9.44 -17.43
N SER A 441 -8.43 -9.68 -17.44
CA SER A 441 -7.61 -9.71 -16.23
C SER A 441 -7.61 -8.36 -15.51
N ALA A 442 -7.56 -7.24 -16.25
CA ALA A 442 -7.63 -5.90 -15.66
C ALA A 442 -8.94 -5.70 -14.87
N THR A 443 -10.08 -6.08 -15.45
CA THR A 443 -11.38 -5.96 -14.80
C THR A 443 -11.49 -6.86 -13.55
N LEU A 444 -10.94 -8.06 -13.58
CA LEU A 444 -10.91 -8.98 -12.44
C LEU A 444 -10.12 -8.38 -11.26
N GLU A 445 -8.92 -7.87 -11.52
CA GLU A 445 -8.06 -7.28 -10.49
C GLU A 445 -8.66 -5.98 -9.93
N LEU A 446 -9.29 -5.14 -10.77
CA LEU A 446 -9.99 -3.93 -10.31
C LEU A 446 -11.17 -4.26 -9.40
N ARG A 447 -11.99 -5.25 -9.76
CA ARG A 447 -13.13 -5.68 -8.93
C ARG A 447 -12.68 -6.26 -7.60
N ALA A 448 -11.58 -7.02 -7.58
CA ALA A 448 -10.99 -7.54 -6.35
C ALA A 448 -10.45 -6.41 -5.46
N ALA A 449 -9.77 -5.41 -6.04
CA ALA A 449 -9.30 -4.23 -5.32
C ALA A 449 -10.46 -3.40 -4.77
N LEU A 450 -11.48 -3.12 -5.59
CA LEU A 450 -12.69 -2.39 -5.20
C LEU A 450 -13.41 -3.05 -4.02
N ALA A 451 -13.64 -4.36 -4.09
CA ALA A 451 -14.28 -5.10 -3.01
C ALA A 451 -13.51 -4.96 -1.69
N THR A 452 -12.18 -5.02 -1.74
CA THR A 452 -11.32 -4.83 -0.56
C THR A 452 -11.42 -3.40 -0.04
N PHE A 453 -11.32 -2.38 -0.88
CA PHE A 453 -11.43 -0.98 -0.45
C PHE A 453 -12.81 -0.66 0.15
N GLN A 454 -13.89 -1.19 -0.43
CA GLN A 454 -15.25 -1.05 0.11
C GLN A 454 -15.37 -1.73 1.48
N GLN A 455 -14.82 -2.92 1.65
CA GLN A 455 -14.81 -3.63 2.94
C GLN A 455 -14.04 -2.85 4.01
N LEU A 456 -12.94 -2.20 3.65
CA LEU A 456 -12.12 -1.39 4.55
C LEU A 456 -12.72 0.01 4.83
N GLY A 457 -13.73 0.45 4.07
CA GLY A 457 -14.23 1.82 4.09
C GLY A 457 -13.27 2.83 3.47
N ALA A 458 -12.37 2.40 2.58
CA ALA A 458 -11.39 3.24 1.88
C ALA A 458 -12.02 3.89 0.65
N ALA A 459 -12.90 4.88 0.88
CA ALA A 459 -13.76 5.47 -0.15
C ALA A 459 -12.95 6.09 -1.31
N LEU A 460 -11.86 6.80 -1.01
CA LEU A 460 -11.02 7.45 -2.03
C LEU A 460 -10.51 6.47 -3.09
N GLU A 461 -9.99 5.31 -2.66
CA GLU A 461 -9.46 4.30 -3.58
C GLU A 461 -10.58 3.46 -4.23
N ALA A 462 -11.72 3.27 -3.54
CA ALA A 462 -12.88 2.64 -4.12
C ALA A 462 -13.42 3.46 -5.30
N ASP A 463 -13.60 4.77 -5.13
CA ASP A 463 -14.05 5.69 -6.18
C ASP A 463 -13.10 5.67 -7.38
N ARG A 464 -11.78 5.68 -7.14
CA ARG A 464 -10.77 5.54 -8.20
C ARG A 464 -10.92 4.24 -8.99
N CYS A 465 -11.14 3.12 -8.32
CA CYS A 465 -11.36 1.84 -9.00
C CYS A 465 -12.64 1.86 -9.84
N GLU A 466 -13.74 2.43 -9.33
CA GLU A 466 -15.01 2.55 -10.06
C GLU A 466 -14.85 3.44 -11.31
N GLU A 467 -14.14 4.55 -11.22
CA GLU A 467 -13.82 5.41 -12.36
C GLU A 467 -13.04 4.65 -13.45
N ILE A 468 -12.01 3.89 -13.04
CA ILE A 468 -11.19 3.11 -13.97
C ILE A 468 -12.03 2.02 -14.65
N ILE A 469 -12.91 1.32 -13.91
CA ILE A 469 -13.81 0.30 -14.46
C ILE A 469 -14.75 0.93 -15.48
N ARG A 470 -15.43 2.02 -15.12
CA ARG A 470 -16.37 2.73 -16.00
C ARG A 470 -15.70 3.19 -17.29
N ALA A 471 -14.51 3.81 -17.19
CA ALA A 471 -13.76 4.25 -18.37
C ALA A 471 -13.41 3.07 -19.32
N GLY A 472 -13.08 1.90 -18.76
CA GLY A 472 -12.84 0.70 -19.54
C GLY A 472 -14.10 0.16 -20.24
N GLU A 473 -15.23 0.15 -19.54
CA GLU A 473 -16.51 -0.26 -20.10
C GLU A 473 -16.97 0.68 -21.24
N GLU A 474 -16.82 1.99 -21.07
CA GLU A 474 -17.12 2.99 -22.11
C GLU A 474 -16.20 2.80 -23.34
N GLN A 475 -14.92 2.53 -23.12
CA GLN A 475 -13.98 2.28 -24.23
C GLN A 475 -14.29 0.98 -24.97
N GLN A 476 -14.70 -0.08 -24.26
CA GLN A 476 -15.15 -1.33 -24.88
C GLN A 476 -16.47 -1.15 -25.63
N ALA A 477 -17.43 -0.40 -25.08
CA ALA A 477 -18.68 -0.08 -25.75
C ALA A 477 -18.45 0.68 -27.06
N GLY A 478 -17.49 1.60 -27.08
CA GLY A 478 -17.09 2.33 -28.28
C GLY A 478 -16.37 1.48 -29.35
N ARG A 479 -15.89 0.27 -29.00
CA ARG A 479 -15.28 -0.71 -29.91
C ARG A 479 -16.25 -1.77 -30.42
N ARG A 480 -17.48 -1.86 -29.89
CA ARG A 480 -18.50 -2.78 -30.36
C ARG A 480 -19.16 -2.23 -31.61
N ILE A 481 -19.17 -3.05 -32.66
CA ILE A 481 -19.84 -2.74 -33.89
C ILE A 481 -20.75 -3.90 -34.28
N ALA A 482 -21.90 -3.57 -34.86
CA ALA A 482 -22.77 -4.57 -35.46
C ALA A 482 -22.21 -4.95 -36.85
N ARG A 483 -22.05 -6.23 -37.10
CA ARG A 483 -21.57 -6.82 -38.37
C ARG A 483 -22.32 -8.10 -38.67
N THR A 484 -22.38 -8.43 -39.94
CA THR A 484 -22.83 -9.78 -40.40
C THR A 484 -21.60 -10.61 -40.71
N PHE A 485 -21.43 -11.69 -39.97
CA PHE A 485 -20.31 -12.60 -40.12
C PHE A 485 -20.68 -13.77 -41.05
N MET A 486 -19.77 -14.09 -41.97
CA MET A 486 -19.88 -15.20 -42.89
C MET A 486 -18.74 -16.19 -42.64
N PHE A 487 -19.10 -17.46 -42.43
CA PHE A 487 -18.17 -18.58 -42.42
C PHE A 487 -18.44 -19.50 -43.59
N THR A 488 -17.40 -19.86 -44.33
CA THR A 488 -17.47 -20.83 -45.43
C THR A 488 -16.52 -21.98 -45.15
N ASP A 489 -16.86 -23.19 -45.66
CA ASP A 489 -16.03 -24.37 -45.48
C ASP A 489 -16.30 -25.40 -46.57
N ILE A 490 -15.28 -26.09 -47.08
CA ILE A 490 -15.40 -27.18 -48.04
C ILE A 490 -15.87 -28.46 -47.33
N VAL A 491 -17.02 -28.99 -47.72
CA VAL A 491 -17.57 -30.21 -47.11
C VAL A 491 -16.73 -31.42 -47.49
N GLY A 492 -16.23 -32.13 -46.46
CA GLY A 492 -15.46 -33.34 -46.64
C GLY A 492 -14.08 -33.10 -47.27
N SER A 493 -13.45 -31.97 -46.98
CA SER A 493 -12.13 -31.57 -47.50
C SER A 493 -11.07 -32.68 -47.34
N THR A 494 -11.02 -33.35 -46.18
CA THR A 494 -10.09 -34.45 -45.90
C THR A 494 -10.33 -35.65 -46.82
N ASN A 495 -11.58 -36.08 -46.99
CA ASN A 495 -11.92 -37.20 -47.84
C ASN A 495 -11.67 -36.88 -49.33
N LEU A 496 -11.86 -35.62 -49.71
CA LEU A 496 -11.60 -35.16 -51.06
C LEU A 496 -10.09 -35.17 -51.37
N LEU A 497 -9.27 -34.67 -50.44
CA LEU A 497 -7.81 -34.74 -50.50
C LEU A 497 -7.32 -36.18 -50.66
N GLU A 498 -7.82 -37.11 -49.84
CA GLU A 498 -7.47 -38.55 -49.96
C GLU A 498 -7.86 -39.16 -51.32
N THR A 499 -8.94 -38.65 -51.91
CA THR A 499 -9.46 -39.21 -53.19
C THR A 499 -8.71 -38.71 -54.42
N ILE A 500 -8.35 -37.41 -54.47
CA ILE A 500 -7.75 -36.79 -55.67
C ILE A 500 -6.22 -36.58 -55.54
N GLY A 501 -5.65 -36.77 -54.37
CA GLY A 501 -4.22 -36.55 -54.04
C GLY A 501 -3.79 -35.10 -53.89
N ASP A 502 -2.59 -34.92 -53.31
CA ASP A 502 -2.10 -33.61 -52.86
C ASP A 502 -2.00 -32.56 -53.98
N GLU A 503 -1.43 -32.91 -55.14
CA GLU A 503 -1.21 -31.98 -56.27
C GLU A 503 -2.53 -31.46 -56.87
N ALA A 504 -3.51 -32.35 -57.07
CA ALA A 504 -4.83 -31.96 -57.56
C ALA A 504 -5.60 -31.14 -56.50
N TRP A 505 -5.44 -31.49 -55.21
CA TRP A 505 -6.04 -30.77 -54.12
C TRP A 505 -5.51 -29.32 -54.00
N GLU A 506 -4.20 -29.10 -54.10
CA GLU A 506 -3.62 -27.75 -54.11
C GLU A 506 -4.20 -26.88 -55.24
N GLY A 507 -4.43 -27.47 -56.42
CA GLY A 507 -5.07 -26.78 -57.52
C GLY A 507 -6.52 -26.38 -57.25
N VAL A 508 -7.28 -27.27 -56.62
CA VAL A 508 -8.67 -27.01 -56.20
C VAL A 508 -8.75 -25.93 -55.13
N VAL A 509 -7.91 -26.00 -54.09
CA VAL A 509 -7.89 -25.00 -52.99
C VAL A 509 -7.50 -23.64 -53.53
N ARG A 510 -6.48 -23.53 -54.37
CA ARG A 510 -6.06 -22.26 -54.98
C ARG A 510 -7.18 -21.62 -55.79
N TRP A 511 -7.80 -22.36 -56.67
CA TRP A 511 -8.93 -21.86 -57.44
C TRP A 511 -10.13 -21.46 -56.55
N HIS A 512 -10.43 -22.24 -55.51
CA HIS A 512 -11.46 -21.97 -54.53
C HIS A 512 -11.15 -20.68 -53.81
N ASP A 513 -9.92 -20.51 -53.25
CA ASP A 513 -9.50 -19.31 -52.53
C ASP A 513 -9.63 -18.06 -53.42
N GLU A 514 -9.08 -18.10 -54.64
CA GLU A 514 -9.17 -16.98 -55.60
C GLU A 514 -10.61 -16.64 -55.94
N THR A 515 -11.46 -17.65 -56.13
CA THR A 515 -12.85 -17.45 -56.49
C THR A 515 -13.66 -16.84 -55.37
N LEU A 516 -13.57 -17.39 -54.16
CA LEU A 516 -14.32 -16.90 -53.00
C LEU A 516 -13.84 -15.51 -52.60
N ARG A 517 -12.54 -15.29 -52.53
CA ARG A 517 -11.93 -13.98 -52.24
C ARG A 517 -12.47 -12.91 -53.21
N SER A 518 -12.40 -13.15 -54.48
CA SER A 518 -12.91 -12.20 -55.50
C SER A 518 -14.41 -11.90 -55.33
N VAL A 519 -15.24 -12.88 -54.97
CA VAL A 519 -16.67 -12.67 -54.76
C VAL A 519 -16.92 -11.89 -53.47
N ILE A 520 -16.25 -12.24 -52.37
CA ILE A 520 -16.39 -11.56 -51.07
C ILE A 520 -16.04 -10.10 -51.23
N GLU A 521 -14.86 -9.77 -51.82
CA GLU A 521 -14.40 -8.40 -52.02
C GLU A 521 -15.33 -7.61 -52.96
N THR A 522 -15.88 -8.26 -54.03
CA THR A 522 -16.84 -7.60 -54.94
C THR A 522 -18.13 -7.18 -54.23
N HIS A 523 -18.50 -7.86 -53.17
CA HIS A 523 -19.68 -7.57 -52.36
C HIS A 523 -19.33 -6.82 -51.06
N HIS A 524 -18.17 -6.16 -51.03
CA HIS A 524 -17.71 -5.32 -49.91
C HIS A 524 -17.56 -6.09 -48.59
N GLY A 525 -17.18 -7.36 -48.65
CA GLY A 525 -16.84 -8.15 -47.46
C GLY A 525 -15.37 -8.01 -47.10
N ASP A 526 -15.10 -7.78 -45.84
CA ASP A 526 -13.74 -7.78 -45.25
C ASP A 526 -13.36 -9.21 -44.90
N ILE A 527 -12.29 -9.74 -45.52
CA ILE A 527 -11.77 -11.07 -45.19
C ILE A 527 -10.91 -10.98 -43.96
N VAL A 528 -11.38 -11.57 -42.85
CA VAL A 528 -10.69 -11.58 -41.57
C VAL A 528 -9.65 -12.69 -41.53
N HIS A 529 -10.06 -13.94 -41.84
CA HIS A 529 -9.18 -15.11 -41.90
C HIS A 529 -9.51 -16.02 -43.08
N SER A 530 -8.47 -16.68 -43.59
CA SER A 530 -8.61 -17.83 -44.51
C SER A 530 -7.96 -19.07 -43.89
N THR A 531 -8.69 -20.18 -43.80
CA THR A 531 -8.23 -21.44 -43.19
C THR A 531 -7.74 -22.44 -44.23
N GLY A 532 -7.59 -22.03 -45.50
CA GLY A 532 -7.18 -22.89 -46.63
C GLY A 532 -8.35 -23.60 -47.31
N ASP A 533 -9.33 -24.12 -46.60
CA ASP A 533 -10.58 -24.72 -47.09
C ASP A 533 -11.82 -23.87 -46.77
N GLY A 534 -11.65 -22.74 -46.08
CA GLY A 534 -12.75 -21.84 -45.73
C GLY A 534 -12.33 -20.39 -45.48
N PHE A 535 -13.33 -19.53 -45.36
CA PHE A 535 -13.18 -18.11 -45.06
C PHE A 535 -14.00 -17.70 -43.86
N PHE A 536 -13.42 -16.81 -43.04
CA PHE A 536 -14.14 -15.95 -42.14
C PHE A 536 -14.13 -14.52 -42.71
N ALA A 537 -15.31 -13.98 -43.01
CA ALA A 537 -15.49 -12.66 -43.56
C ALA A 537 -16.55 -11.88 -42.77
N ALA A 538 -16.41 -10.55 -42.71
CA ALA A 538 -17.33 -9.61 -42.08
C ALA A 538 -17.94 -8.67 -43.13
N PHE A 539 -19.21 -8.35 -42.98
CA PHE A 539 -19.96 -7.45 -43.87
C PHE A 539 -20.67 -6.38 -43.05
N ASP A 540 -20.93 -5.24 -43.68
CA ASP A 540 -21.63 -4.14 -43.02
C ASP A 540 -23.09 -4.50 -42.67
N ASP A 541 -23.73 -5.34 -43.47
CA ASP A 541 -25.14 -5.77 -43.31
C ASP A 541 -25.42 -7.19 -43.83
N ALA A 542 -26.57 -7.73 -43.42
CA ALA A 542 -27.01 -9.09 -43.81
C ALA A 542 -27.31 -9.20 -45.31
N THR A 543 -27.71 -8.15 -45.98
CA THR A 543 -28.01 -8.12 -47.41
C THR A 543 -26.73 -8.33 -48.24
N ALA A 544 -25.66 -7.61 -47.89
CA ALA A 544 -24.35 -7.75 -48.53
C ALA A 544 -23.78 -9.18 -48.32
N ALA A 545 -23.85 -9.68 -47.09
CA ALA A 545 -23.39 -11.05 -46.76
C ALA A 545 -24.18 -12.12 -47.50
N ALA A 546 -25.51 -12.02 -47.52
CA ALA A 546 -26.37 -12.99 -48.24
C ALA A 546 -26.17 -12.92 -49.75
N THR A 547 -25.99 -11.73 -50.33
CA THR A 547 -25.73 -11.55 -51.75
C THR A 547 -24.38 -12.18 -52.15
N SER A 548 -23.34 -11.96 -51.32
CA SER A 548 -22.04 -12.59 -51.50
C SER A 548 -22.15 -14.14 -51.41
N ALA A 549 -22.86 -14.68 -50.42
CA ALA A 549 -23.05 -16.10 -50.23
C ALA A 549 -23.78 -16.77 -51.43
N VAL A 550 -24.84 -16.12 -51.92
CA VAL A 550 -25.59 -16.57 -53.11
C VAL A 550 -24.71 -16.52 -54.37
N ALA A 551 -23.91 -15.45 -54.53
CA ALA A 551 -22.98 -15.33 -55.65
C ALA A 551 -21.90 -16.44 -55.63
N ILE A 552 -21.37 -16.77 -54.44
CA ILE A 552 -20.43 -17.87 -54.24
C ILE A 552 -21.06 -19.21 -54.71
N GLN A 553 -22.24 -19.57 -54.22
CA GLN A 553 -22.89 -20.82 -54.58
C GLN A 553 -23.21 -20.91 -56.08
N ARG A 554 -23.66 -19.83 -56.69
CA ARG A 554 -23.91 -19.72 -58.11
C ARG A 554 -22.64 -19.87 -58.94
N ARG A 555 -21.53 -19.27 -58.52
CA ARG A 555 -20.23 -19.37 -59.19
C ARG A 555 -19.68 -20.78 -59.14
N LEU A 556 -19.78 -21.44 -57.98
CA LEU A 556 -19.40 -22.84 -57.81
C LEU A 556 -20.26 -23.78 -58.68
N ALA A 557 -21.57 -23.54 -58.72
CA ALA A 557 -22.49 -24.35 -59.58
C ALA A 557 -22.23 -24.14 -61.07
N GLU A 558 -21.93 -22.93 -61.53
CA GLU A 558 -21.56 -22.62 -62.89
C GLU A 558 -20.26 -23.33 -63.28
N HIS A 559 -19.20 -23.23 -62.41
CA HIS A 559 -17.94 -23.92 -62.66
C HIS A 559 -18.13 -25.46 -62.79
N ARG A 560 -18.98 -26.06 -61.95
CA ARG A 560 -19.29 -27.47 -61.97
C ARG A 560 -19.99 -27.87 -63.30
N ARG A 561 -20.87 -27.02 -63.83
CA ARG A 561 -21.53 -27.24 -65.15
C ARG A 561 -20.54 -27.15 -66.30
N GLN A 562 -19.57 -26.21 -66.22
CA GLN A 562 -18.62 -25.98 -67.30
C GLN A 562 -17.44 -26.95 -67.29
N HIS A 563 -16.93 -27.33 -66.11
CA HIS A 563 -15.70 -28.11 -65.94
C HIS A 563 -15.93 -29.52 -65.34
N GLY A 564 -17.18 -29.88 -65.03
CA GLY A 564 -17.53 -31.18 -64.47
C GLY A 564 -17.31 -31.32 -62.95
N PHE A 565 -16.54 -30.41 -62.29
CA PHE A 565 -16.24 -30.49 -60.87
C PHE A 565 -16.17 -29.09 -60.24
N ALA A 566 -16.64 -28.96 -59.03
CA ALA A 566 -16.32 -27.93 -58.06
C ALA A 566 -16.62 -28.45 -56.64
N PRO A 567 -15.85 -28.11 -55.62
CA PRO A 567 -16.13 -28.57 -54.27
C PRO A 567 -17.49 -28.08 -53.79
N GLN A 568 -18.11 -28.83 -52.88
CA GLN A 568 -19.31 -28.37 -52.19
C GLN A 568 -18.89 -27.51 -51.00
N VAL A 569 -19.41 -26.30 -50.93
CA VAL A 569 -19.13 -25.36 -49.87
C VAL A 569 -20.39 -25.14 -49.03
N ARG A 570 -20.28 -25.19 -47.76
CA ARG A 570 -21.29 -24.77 -46.78
C ARG A 570 -21.03 -23.35 -46.34
N ILE A 571 -22.08 -22.56 -46.12
CA ILE A 571 -21.98 -21.16 -45.74
C ILE A 571 -22.92 -20.87 -44.55
N GLY A 572 -22.40 -20.24 -43.50
CA GLY A 572 -23.18 -19.75 -42.39
C GLY A 572 -23.11 -18.24 -42.27
N LEU A 573 -24.26 -17.61 -42.01
CA LEU A 573 -24.37 -16.16 -41.79
C LEU A 573 -25.01 -15.88 -40.43
N HIS A 574 -24.48 -14.86 -39.72
CA HIS A 574 -25.10 -14.38 -38.48
C HIS A 574 -24.72 -12.92 -38.23
N SER A 575 -25.74 -12.09 -37.99
CA SER A 575 -25.54 -10.68 -37.59
C SER A 575 -25.46 -10.56 -36.07
N ALA A 576 -24.40 -9.96 -35.60
CA ALA A 576 -24.18 -9.77 -34.18
C ALA A 576 -23.29 -8.55 -33.87
N GLU A 577 -23.37 -8.08 -32.65
CA GLU A 577 -22.36 -7.17 -32.12
C GLU A 577 -21.09 -7.93 -31.81
N ALA A 578 -19.96 -7.39 -32.25
CA ALA A 578 -18.62 -7.89 -31.92
C ALA A 578 -17.68 -6.76 -31.52
N THR A 579 -16.70 -7.11 -30.70
CA THR A 579 -15.61 -6.18 -30.33
C THR A 579 -14.52 -6.28 -31.38
N VAL A 580 -14.12 -5.14 -31.95
CA VAL A 580 -12.97 -5.06 -32.86
C VAL A 580 -11.67 -5.16 -32.07
N VAL A 581 -10.82 -6.15 -32.41
CA VAL A 581 -9.51 -6.38 -31.77
C VAL A 581 -8.45 -6.43 -32.88
N ALA A 582 -7.70 -5.34 -33.03
CA ALA A 582 -6.79 -5.14 -34.17
C ALA A 582 -7.55 -5.35 -35.52
N ASP A 583 -7.14 -6.32 -36.34
CA ASP A 583 -7.77 -6.67 -37.62
C ASP A 583 -8.75 -7.86 -37.50
N ASP A 584 -9.20 -8.20 -36.27
CA ASP A 584 -10.07 -9.33 -35.97
C ASP A 584 -11.33 -8.91 -35.20
N TYR A 585 -12.27 -9.85 -35.05
CA TYR A 585 -13.52 -9.67 -34.30
C TYR A 585 -13.64 -10.72 -33.20
N ALA A 586 -13.95 -10.28 -31.99
CA ALA A 586 -14.16 -11.12 -30.81
C ALA A 586 -15.58 -10.97 -30.27
N GLY A 587 -16.14 -12.05 -29.76
CA GLY A 587 -17.45 -12.08 -29.12
C GLY A 587 -18.25 -13.35 -29.38
N LEU A 588 -19.32 -13.51 -28.59
CA LEU A 588 -20.18 -14.67 -28.65
C LEU A 588 -20.81 -14.82 -30.05
N GLY A 589 -21.20 -13.71 -30.69
CA GLY A 589 -21.81 -13.69 -32.00
C GLY A 589 -20.91 -14.23 -33.13
N VAL A 590 -19.58 -13.99 -33.05
CA VAL A 590 -18.62 -14.57 -34.00
C VAL A 590 -18.58 -16.09 -33.86
N HIS A 591 -18.59 -16.62 -32.63
CA HIS A 591 -18.67 -18.06 -32.38
C HIS A 591 -20.00 -18.66 -32.80
N GLU A 592 -21.11 -17.92 -32.71
CA GLU A 592 -22.41 -18.32 -33.21
C GLU A 592 -22.41 -18.45 -34.71
N ALA A 593 -21.88 -17.47 -35.45
CA ALA A 593 -21.75 -17.51 -36.90
C ALA A 593 -20.95 -18.74 -37.38
N ALA A 594 -19.81 -19.02 -36.74
CA ALA A 594 -18.99 -20.20 -37.06
C ALA A 594 -19.77 -21.50 -36.84
N ARG A 595 -20.56 -21.61 -35.78
CA ARG A 595 -21.38 -22.79 -35.48
C ARG A 595 -22.56 -22.95 -36.45
N VAL A 596 -23.18 -21.85 -36.86
CA VAL A 596 -24.22 -21.84 -37.89
C VAL A 596 -23.65 -22.36 -39.19
N GLY A 597 -22.45 -21.90 -39.61
CA GLY A 597 -21.74 -22.41 -40.77
C GLY A 597 -21.45 -23.90 -40.70
N ALA A 598 -21.07 -24.42 -39.54
CA ALA A 598 -20.77 -25.83 -39.32
C ALA A 598 -22.02 -26.76 -39.44
N LEU A 599 -23.23 -26.20 -39.24
CA LEU A 599 -24.50 -26.93 -39.38
C LEU A 599 -25.03 -26.99 -40.79
N ALA A 600 -24.57 -26.12 -41.67
CA ALA A 600 -25.00 -26.09 -43.05
C ALA A 600 -24.54 -27.32 -43.82
N GLU A 601 -25.37 -27.82 -44.74
CA GLU A 601 -25.03 -28.90 -45.63
C GLU A 601 -24.23 -28.41 -46.87
N GLY A 602 -23.64 -29.33 -47.63
CA GLY A 602 -22.90 -28.97 -48.83
C GLY A 602 -23.78 -28.28 -49.87
N GLY A 603 -23.47 -27.07 -50.23
CA GLY A 603 -24.28 -26.21 -51.09
C GLY A 603 -25.41 -25.48 -50.41
N GLU A 604 -25.53 -25.55 -49.08
CA GLU A 604 -26.48 -24.79 -48.27
C GLU A 604 -25.90 -23.47 -47.82
N ILE A 605 -26.74 -22.44 -47.78
CA ILE A 605 -26.49 -21.18 -47.09
C ILE A 605 -27.45 -21.13 -45.92
N LEU A 606 -26.93 -21.16 -44.69
CA LEU A 606 -27.71 -21.17 -43.46
C LEU A 606 -27.56 -19.84 -42.75
N THR A 607 -28.65 -19.24 -42.30
CA THR A 607 -28.62 -18.03 -41.48
C THR A 607 -29.50 -18.17 -40.24
N THR A 608 -29.30 -17.34 -39.23
CA THR A 608 -30.22 -17.30 -38.08
C THR A 608 -31.48 -16.50 -38.42
N CYS A 609 -32.63 -16.91 -37.86
CA CYS A 609 -33.86 -16.13 -37.99
C CYS A 609 -33.73 -14.72 -37.42
N GLU A 610 -32.92 -14.56 -36.38
CA GLU A 610 -32.61 -13.24 -35.79
C GLU A 610 -31.97 -12.29 -36.80
N THR A 611 -31.00 -12.76 -37.59
CA THR A 611 -30.40 -12.00 -38.69
C THR A 611 -31.44 -11.56 -39.73
N VAL A 612 -32.36 -12.44 -40.07
CA VAL A 612 -33.44 -12.15 -41.03
C VAL A 612 -34.45 -11.15 -40.46
N GLU A 613 -34.82 -11.30 -39.19
CA GLU A 613 -35.78 -10.43 -38.50
C GLU A 613 -35.22 -8.99 -38.29
N ALA A 614 -33.92 -8.88 -38.06
CA ALA A 614 -33.26 -7.60 -37.78
C ALA A 614 -33.04 -6.75 -39.04
N GLU A 615 -32.57 -7.35 -40.13
CA GLU A 615 -32.09 -6.62 -41.32
C GLU A 615 -32.80 -6.99 -42.63
N GLY A 616 -33.44 -8.15 -42.66
CA GLY A 616 -34.02 -8.71 -43.87
C GLY A 616 -32.97 -9.35 -44.80
N ILE A 617 -33.41 -10.30 -45.64
CA ILE A 617 -32.57 -10.93 -46.68
C ILE A 617 -33.35 -10.95 -47.99
N PRO A 618 -32.76 -10.45 -49.11
CA PRO A 618 -33.49 -10.27 -50.39
C PRO A 618 -33.67 -11.55 -51.22
N PHE A 619 -33.60 -12.71 -50.56
CA PHE A 619 -33.73 -14.03 -51.20
C PHE A 619 -34.84 -14.87 -50.54
N PRO A 620 -35.47 -15.79 -51.28
CA PRO A 620 -36.44 -16.71 -50.68
C PRO A 620 -35.80 -17.57 -49.58
N LEU A 621 -36.56 -17.87 -48.55
CA LEU A 621 -36.12 -18.63 -47.38
C LEU A 621 -36.88 -19.97 -47.30
N SER A 622 -36.21 -21.02 -46.84
CA SER A 622 -36.82 -22.35 -46.66
C SER A 622 -36.23 -23.07 -45.45
N ASN A 623 -36.82 -24.20 -45.07
CA ASN A 623 -36.29 -25.11 -44.04
C ASN A 623 -35.99 -24.47 -42.68
N GLU A 624 -36.88 -23.60 -42.18
CA GLU A 624 -36.76 -23.09 -40.81
C GLU A 624 -36.74 -24.24 -39.80
N ARG A 625 -35.73 -24.24 -38.93
CA ARG A 625 -35.57 -25.27 -37.89
C ARG A 625 -34.89 -24.71 -36.63
N ALA A 626 -35.24 -25.25 -35.47
CA ALA A 626 -34.56 -24.98 -34.24
C ALA A 626 -33.40 -25.98 -34.05
N VAL A 627 -32.20 -25.45 -33.72
CA VAL A 627 -31.00 -26.27 -33.55
C VAL A 627 -30.30 -25.93 -32.25
N SER A 628 -29.76 -26.94 -31.58
CA SER A 628 -28.96 -26.71 -30.36
C SER A 628 -27.50 -26.55 -30.78
N LEU A 629 -26.94 -25.39 -30.53
CA LEU A 629 -25.53 -25.10 -30.75
C LEU A 629 -24.71 -25.46 -29.48
N LYS A 630 -23.60 -26.18 -29.64
CA LYS A 630 -22.74 -26.63 -28.53
C LYS A 630 -22.25 -25.43 -27.74
N GLY A 631 -22.60 -25.36 -26.45
CA GLY A 631 -22.19 -24.28 -25.54
C GLY A 631 -23.10 -23.04 -25.53
N LEU A 632 -24.28 -23.08 -26.18
CA LEU A 632 -25.35 -22.09 -26.01
C LEU A 632 -26.50 -22.74 -25.23
N GLY A 633 -27.04 -21.97 -24.28
CA GLY A 633 -28.04 -22.46 -23.34
C GLY A 633 -29.45 -22.61 -23.92
N GLN A 634 -29.73 -22.03 -25.09
CA GLN A 634 -31.03 -22.09 -25.78
C GLN A 634 -30.87 -22.50 -27.24
N PRO A 635 -31.87 -23.20 -27.84
CA PRO A 635 -31.88 -23.51 -29.27
C PRO A 635 -31.98 -22.23 -30.10
N VAL A 636 -31.18 -22.17 -31.17
CA VAL A 636 -31.19 -21.07 -32.14
C VAL A 636 -32.07 -21.47 -33.33
N ARG A 637 -32.96 -20.58 -33.79
CA ARG A 637 -33.75 -20.77 -35.01
C ARG A 637 -32.90 -20.40 -36.21
N VAL A 638 -32.76 -21.31 -37.15
CA VAL A 638 -32.00 -21.12 -38.39
C VAL A 638 -32.88 -21.38 -39.60
N VAL A 639 -32.53 -20.77 -40.73
CA VAL A 639 -33.28 -20.87 -42.00
C VAL A 639 -32.30 -20.91 -43.16
N SER A 640 -32.61 -21.68 -44.18
CA SER A 640 -31.82 -21.79 -45.40
C SER A 640 -32.18 -20.67 -46.40
N VAL A 641 -31.15 -20.04 -47.00
CA VAL A 641 -31.29 -19.02 -48.03
C VAL A 641 -31.28 -19.71 -49.43
N GLU A 642 -32.35 -19.56 -50.20
CA GLU A 642 -32.48 -20.15 -51.49
C GLU A 642 -31.70 -19.38 -52.57
N TRP A 643 -30.80 -20.07 -53.26
CA TRP A 643 -29.93 -19.48 -54.26
C TRP A 643 -30.12 -20.06 -55.67
N ARG A 644 -30.92 -21.16 -55.82
CA ARG A 644 -31.14 -21.91 -57.05
C ARG A 644 -32.32 -21.40 -57.84
N GLY A 645 -32.75 -20.16 -57.67
CA GLY A 645 -33.88 -19.62 -58.44
C GLY A 645 -33.51 -19.07 -59.81
#